data_8878f849744164a5b82cbc1947aedb87
#
_entry.id   8878f849744164a5b82cbc1947aedb87
#
_cell.length_a   1.000
_cell.length_b   1.000
_cell.length_c   1.000
_cell.angle_alpha   90.00
_cell.angle_beta   90.00
_cell.angle_gamma   90.00
#
_symmetry.space_group_name_H-M   'P 1'
#
loop_
_entity.id
_entity.type
_entity.pdbx_description
1 polymer ?
#
loop_
_entity_poly.entity_id
_entity_poly.type
_entity_poly.pdbx_seq_one_letter_code
_entity_poly.pdbx_strand_id
1 'polypeptide(L)'
;MTFSKCPESKFQSLNFKPTLPILSSNLSPKFNVRNEMKFILKRDGTKQEYLPYKIQDAIKKAFESESKEYDDNVFLDVMSHVFDKEILSVEDIQDYIEKALFNAGHFGVMKSFMLYRHTHKLQREHILGLDTDTTYINSTQTIEEYINGTDWRIAANSNTSYSNAGLINNTAGKVIANYWLDKIYSREEGLAHRNGDYHIHDLDCLTGYCAGWSLRALLNEGFNGVRGRVESKAPKHFREALYQMANFLGILQSEWAGAQAFSSFDTYLAPYVFRDKLSDKEIKKAITSFIFNLNVPARWGQSPFTNVTIDITCPSDLRDQIPTREDRHIFSDLEDEGLAKEAQKRGFNKLTDMTYRAFEPEMNRIDKAFYEIMTEGDKCSQPFTFPIPTVNITEDFDWDSEVAKVLFENTAKMGSSYFQNFVGSQYTTDENGNRIANDKAYKPGHVRSMCCRLQLDLRELLKRGGGLFGSAEMTGSIGVVTINLARLGYLYKGDKKGLYTRLEYLLNLAKSTLEKKRKFIQEMYERGLYPYTARYLKHFNNHFSTIGINGMNELLRNFTNDKENIATDFGREFAIEMIEFLRGKIREFQESTGNLYNLEATPAEGTTYRFAKEDKKRYPDIIQAGFGENIYYTNSTQLPANFTDDAFEALDLQDELQSSYTGGTVLHLYMKERISSAAACKSLVKSVVSNYKLPYITITPVFSVCAKHGYISGEHEYCPKCDEELLAKFKAENSVK
;
A
#
# COMPACT_ATOMS: atom_id res chain seq x y z
N MET A 1 11.59 3.08 17.46
CA MET A 1 11.57 2.36 18.76
C MET A 1 12.98 1.92 19.06
N THR A 2 13.68 2.63 19.90
CA THR A 2 14.99 2.25 20.43
C THR A 2 14.75 1.46 21.71
N PHE A 3 15.07 0.19 21.67
CA PHE A 3 15.04 -0.66 22.86
C PHE A 3 16.21 -0.32 23.77
N SER A 4 15.89 -0.12 25.06
CA SER A 4 16.85 0.07 26.13
C SER A 4 17.78 -1.15 26.24
N LYS A 5 19.07 -0.88 26.34
CA LYS A 5 20.16 -1.87 26.55
C LYS A 5 19.93 -2.67 27.84
N CYS A 6 19.93 -3.98 27.72
CA CYS A 6 20.18 -4.92 28.81
C CYS A 6 21.70 -5.24 28.83
N PRO A 7 22.29 -5.54 30.00
CA PRO A 7 23.74 -5.50 30.16
C PRO A 7 24.44 -6.70 29.52
N GLU A 8 25.64 -6.41 29.01
CA GLU A 8 26.58 -7.34 28.40
C GLU A 8 26.94 -8.49 29.34
N SER A 9 26.66 -9.73 28.92
CA SER A 9 27.37 -10.91 29.40
C SER A 9 28.49 -11.22 28.43
N LYS A 10 29.72 -11.16 28.95
CA LYS A 10 30.96 -11.51 28.28
C LYS A 10 30.89 -12.94 27.74
N PHE A 11 30.90 -13.09 26.42
CA PHE A 11 31.36 -14.33 25.80
C PHE A 11 32.71 -14.10 25.13
N GLN A 12 33.73 -14.76 25.67
CA GLN A 12 35.07 -14.84 25.08
C GLN A 12 35.00 -15.60 23.76
N SER A 13 35.57 -15.00 22.74
CA SER A 13 35.83 -15.64 21.46
C SER A 13 36.86 -16.77 21.62
N LEU A 14 36.42 -18.00 21.46
CA LEU A 14 37.31 -19.14 21.24
C LEU A 14 37.46 -19.36 19.72
N ASN A 15 38.62 -18.91 19.22
CA ASN A 15 39.11 -19.27 17.89
C ASN A 15 39.43 -20.77 17.87
N PHE A 16 38.62 -21.59 17.24
CA PHE A 16 39.00 -22.95 16.86
C PHE A 16 39.43 -22.95 15.39
N LYS A 17 40.76 -23.04 15.18
CA LYS A 17 41.31 -23.56 13.94
C LYS A 17 41.12 -25.08 13.94
N PRO A 18 40.58 -25.73 12.90
CA PRO A 18 40.58 -27.17 12.80
C PRO A 18 41.95 -27.64 12.37
N THR A 19 42.69 -28.21 13.30
CA THR A 19 43.84 -29.08 13.01
C THR A 19 43.33 -30.49 12.77
N LEU A 20 43.45 -30.95 11.54
CA LEU A 20 43.25 -32.33 11.14
C LEU A 20 44.36 -33.21 11.77
N PRO A 21 44.05 -34.34 12.40
CA PRO A 21 45.05 -35.39 12.63
C PRO A 21 45.13 -36.27 11.38
N ILE A 22 46.35 -36.33 10.85
CA ILE A 22 46.77 -37.31 9.86
C ILE A 22 46.79 -38.66 10.58
N LEU A 23 45.87 -39.54 10.22
CA LEU A 23 46.04 -40.98 10.50
C LEU A 23 46.40 -41.67 9.20
N SER A 24 47.64 -42.04 9.16
CA SER A 24 48.27 -42.84 8.09
C SER A 24 47.91 -44.33 8.21
N SER A 25 47.74 -44.90 7.02
CA SER A 25 48.12 -46.26 6.61
C SER A 25 47.14 -47.42 6.81
N ASN A 26 46.95 -48.02 5.66
CA ASN A 26 46.63 -49.40 5.34
C ASN A 26 45.18 -49.71 5.01
N LEU A 27 44.90 -49.46 3.74
CA LEU A 27 44.06 -50.34 2.90
C LEU A 27 44.27 -49.95 1.42
N SER A 28 45.14 -50.68 0.72
CA SER A 28 45.02 -50.84 -0.73
C SER A 28 44.33 -52.17 -1.00
N PRO A 29 43.48 -52.31 -2.02
CA PRO A 29 43.92 -52.18 -3.40
C PRO A 29 42.95 -51.49 -4.38
N LYS A 30 43.58 -50.88 -5.35
CA LYS A 30 43.16 -50.72 -6.73
C LYS A 30 41.68 -50.46 -7.02
N PHE A 31 41.23 -49.18 -6.99
CA PHE A 31 40.22 -48.69 -7.88
C PHE A 31 40.79 -47.51 -8.67
N ASN A 32 41.02 -47.76 -9.98
CA ASN A 32 41.28 -46.72 -10.97
C ASN A 32 39.95 -45.99 -11.20
N VAL A 33 39.66 -44.90 -10.45
CA VAL A 33 38.51 -44.05 -10.66
C VAL A 33 38.93 -43.05 -11.72
N ARG A 34 38.45 -43.21 -12.95
CA ARG A 34 38.33 -42.10 -13.91
C ARG A 34 37.47 -41.06 -13.21
N ASN A 35 38.02 -39.87 -12.95
CA ASN A 35 37.33 -38.69 -12.41
C ASN A 35 36.43 -38.12 -13.51
N GLU A 36 35.27 -38.72 -13.77
CA GLU A 36 34.18 -38.07 -14.49
C GLU A 36 33.31 -37.39 -13.44
N MET A 37 33.26 -36.05 -13.49
CA MET A 37 32.36 -35.24 -12.65
C MET A 37 30.93 -35.73 -12.88
N LYS A 38 30.31 -36.32 -11.87
CA LYS A 38 28.90 -36.74 -11.90
C LYS A 38 28.01 -35.60 -11.46
N PHE A 39 26.87 -35.44 -12.13
CA PHE A 39 25.86 -34.44 -11.81
C PHE A 39 24.59 -35.11 -11.31
N ILE A 40 23.92 -34.40 -10.38
CA ILE A 40 22.58 -34.75 -9.93
C ILE A 40 21.58 -33.84 -10.62
N LEU A 41 20.53 -34.42 -11.15
CA LEU A 41 19.38 -33.70 -11.66
C LEU A 41 18.46 -33.32 -10.47
N LYS A 42 18.36 -32.03 -10.19
CA LYS A 42 17.40 -31.52 -9.21
C LYS A 42 15.98 -31.62 -9.75
N ARG A 43 14.99 -31.49 -8.84
CA ARG A 43 13.57 -31.53 -9.16
C ARG A 43 13.09 -30.41 -10.07
N ASP A 44 13.81 -29.29 -10.12
CA ASP A 44 13.57 -28.16 -11.03
C ASP A 44 14.23 -28.33 -12.41
N GLY A 45 14.84 -29.50 -12.66
CA GLY A 45 15.54 -29.79 -13.92
C GLY A 45 16.98 -29.27 -13.98
N THR A 46 17.46 -28.56 -12.96
CA THR A 46 18.83 -28.04 -12.93
C THR A 46 19.83 -29.15 -12.58
N LYS A 47 21.03 -29.06 -13.17
CA LYS A 47 22.14 -29.97 -12.87
C LYS A 47 23.01 -29.37 -11.77
N GLN A 48 23.31 -30.14 -10.72
CA GLN A 48 24.20 -29.76 -9.64
C GLN A 48 25.31 -30.81 -9.51
N GLU A 49 26.50 -30.37 -9.08
CA GLU A 49 27.61 -31.24 -8.75
C GLU A 49 27.20 -32.27 -7.71
N TYR A 50 27.64 -33.52 -7.93
CA TYR A 50 27.40 -34.62 -7.03
C TYR A 50 28.31 -34.53 -5.82
N LEU A 51 27.71 -34.44 -4.63
CA LEU A 51 28.41 -34.32 -3.34
C LEU A 51 28.00 -35.47 -2.40
N PRO A 52 28.79 -36.55 -2.33
CA PRO A 52 28.46 -37.77 -1.55
C PRO A 52 28.15 -37.50 -0.08
N TYR A 53 28.82 -36.53 0.54
CA TYR A 53 28.60 -36.20 1.95
C TYR A 53 27.16 -35.76 2.25
N LYS A 54 26.43 -35.18 1.29
CA LYS A 54 25.01 -34.81 1.47
C LYS A 54 24.09 -35.99 1.63
N ILE A 55 24.43 -37.12 0.99
CA ILE A 55 23.71 -38.38 1.14
C ILE A 55 24.01 -38.95 2.53
N GLN A 56 25.28 -38.98 2.95
CA GLN A 56 25.70 -39.43 4.26
C GLN A 56 25.03 -38.63 5.38
N ASP A 57 25.00 -37.30 5.26
CA ASP A 57 24.36 -36.43 6.24
C ASP A 57 22.84 -36.68 6.34
N ALA A 58 22.18 -36.96 5.22
CA ALA A 58 20.76 -37.28 5.22
C ALA A 58 20.44 -38.57 5.95
N ILE A 59 21.28 -39.59 5.74
CA ILE A 59 21.17 -40.89 6.44
C ILE A 59 21.47 -40.73 7.94
N LYS A 60 22.55 -40.01 8.31
CA LYS A 60 22.90 -39.74 9.72
C LYS A 60 21.76 -39.06 10.46
N LYS A 61 21.18 -38.02 9.89
CA LYS A 61 20.01 -37.30 10.48
C LYS A 61 18.81 -38.20 10.69
N ALA A 62 18.59 -39.18 9.80
CA ALA A 62 17.52 -40.17 9.98
C ALA A 62 17.78 -41.09 11.18
N PHE A 63 19.01 -41.53 11.39
CA PHE A 63 19.40 -42.32 12.57
C PHE A 63 19.31 -41.48 13.85
N GLU A 64 19.80 -40.26 13.85
CA GLU A 64 19.71 -39.33 14.97
C GLU A 64 18.26 -39.06 15.40
N SER A 65 17.33 -38.92 14.43
CA SER A 65 15.88 -38.67 14.72
C SER A 65 15.24 -39.82 15.49
N GLU A 66 15.78 -41.03 15.41
CA GLU A 66 15.34 -42.24 16.13
C GLU A 66 16.26 -42.59 17.32
N SER A 67 17.20 -41.69 17.65
CA SER A 67 18.21 -41.92 18.70
C SER A 67 18.96 -43.26 18.57
N LYS A 68 19.27 -43.65 17.34
CA LYS A 68 19.99 -44.87 16.98
C LYS A 68 21.40 -44.56 16.53
N GLU A 69 22.31 -45.50 16.78
CA GLU A 69 23.68 -45.46 16.27
C GLU A 69 23.68 -45.58 14.74
N TYR A 70 24.51 -44.76 14.10
CA TYR A 70 24.63 -44.70 12.64
C TYR A 70 25.28 -45.97 12.09
N ASP A 71 24.67 -46.57 11.05
CA ASP A 71 25.18 -47.74 10.36
C ASP A 71 25.80 -47.35 9.02
N ASP A 72 27.12 -47.41 8.91
CA ASP A 72 27.87 -47.09 7.69
C ASP A 72 27.53 -48.02 6.50
N ASN A 73 27.05 -49.27 6.75
CA ASN A 73 26.69 -50.17 5.67
C ASN A 73 25.53 -49.68 4.84
N VAL A 74 24.59 -48.90 5.43
CA VAL A 74 23.48 -48.27 4.69
C VAL A 74 24.03 -47.30 3.68
N PHE A 75 24.99 -46.46 4.04
CA PHE A 75 25.62 -45.52 3.10
C PHE A 75 26.38 -46.23 1.98
N LEU A 76 27.13 -47.31 2.32
CA LEU A 76 27.87 -48.11 1.34
C LEU A 76 26.92 -48.78 0.34
N ASP A 77 25.79 -49.32 0.80
CA ASP A 77 24.76 -49.91 -0.08
C ASP A 77 24.18 -48.88 -1.04
N VAL A 78 23.80 -47.68 -0.57
CA VAL A 78 23.34 -46.57 -1.41
C VAL A 78 24.42 -46.23 -2.46
N MET A 79 25.68 -46.10 -2.03
CA MET A 79 26.78 -45.72 -2.92
C MET A 79 27.02 -46.78 -4.02
N SER A 80 26.81 -48.05 -3.75
CA SER A 80 26.95 -49.13 -4.74
C SER A 80 25.96 -48.94 -5.91
N HIS A 81 24.75 -48.46 -5.64
CA HIS A 81 23.72 -48.19 -6.66
C HIS A 81 23.91 -46.86 -7.40
N VAL A 82 24.61 -45.90 -6.77
CA VAL A 82 24.89 -44.58 -7.34
C VAL A 82 26.07 -44.63 -8.31
N PHE A 83 27.07 -45.51 -8.09
CA PHE A 83 28.28 -45.57 -8.92
C PHE A 83 28.03 -46.02 -10.37
N ASP A 84 27.00 -46.82 -10.63
CA ASP A 84 26.75 -47.45 -11.92
C ASP A 84 25.91 -46.56 -12.89
N LYS A 85 25.50 -45.33 -12.48
CA LYS A 85 24.63 -44.48 -13.31
C LYS A 85 25.29 -43.14 -13.66
N GLU A 86 25.18 -42.71 -14.90
CA GLU A 86 25.71 -41.43 -15.39
C GLU A 86 24.89 -40.20 -14.96
N ILE A 87 23.59 -40.35 -14.80
CA ILE A 87 22.67 -39.31 -14.34
C ILE A 87 21.72 -39.89 -13.30
N LEU A 88 21.65 -39.25 -12.16
CA LEU A 88 20.75 -39.58 -11.05
C LEU A 88 19.88 -38.40 -10.68
N SER A 89 18.60 -38.61 -10.45
CA SER A 89 17.74 -37.63 -9.83
C SER A 89 17.85 -37.69 -8.30
N VAL A 90 17.46 -36.60 -7.63
CA VAL A 90 17.33 -36.55 -6.17
C VAL A 90 16.36 -37.63 -5.68
N GLU A 91 15.31 -37.92 -6.45
CA GLU A 91 14.31 -38.95 -6.10
C GLU A 91 14.90 -40.35 -6.14
N ASP A 92 15.68 -40.67 -7.19
CA ASP A 92 16.33 -41.97 -7.30
C ASP A 92 17.24 -42.22 -6.07
N ILE A 93 18.00 -41.21 -5.64
CA ILE A 93 18.89 -41.34 -4.44
C ILE A 93 18.07 -41.60 -3.18
N GLN A 94 16.93 -40.89 -3.02
CA GLN A 94 16.06 -41.10 -1.86
C GLN A 94 15.46 -42.50 -1.84
N ASP A 95 15.06 -43.00 -3.01
CA ASP A 95 14.55 -44.36 -3.14
C ASP A 95 15.62 -45.42 -2.83
N TYR A 96 16.89 -45.15 -3.19
CA TYR A 96 18.01 -46.03 -2.79
C TYR A 96 18.26 -46.01 -1.28
N ILE A 97 18.16 -44.85 -0.61
CA ILE A 97 18.27 -44.74 0.84
C ILE A 97 17.17 -45.54 1.53
N GLU A 98 15.93 -45.43 1.08
CA GLU A 98 14.80 -46.19 1.64
C GLU A 98 15.00 -47.69 1.49
N LYS A 99 15.46 -48.17 0.32
CA LYS A 99 15.79 -49.60 0.09
C LYS A 99 16.94 -50.08 0.95
N ALA A 100 18.01 -49.32 1.08
CA ALA A 100 19.16 -49.67 1.89
C ALA A 100 18.79 -49.78 3.38
N LEU A 101 17.99 -48.84 3.89
CA LEU A 101 17.48 -48.89 5.27
C LEU A 101 16.56 -50.10 5.52
N PHE A 102 15.73 -50.45 4.51
CA PHE A 102 14.88 -51.63 4.56
C PHE A 102 15.70 -52.91 4.59
N ASN A 103 16.67 -53.07 3.67
CA ASN A 103 17.55 -54.24 3.56
C ASN A 103 18.40 -54.45 4.80
N ALA A 104 18.85 -53.36 5.43
CA ALA A 104 19.61 -53.39 6.68
C ALA A 104 18.74 -53.64 7.94
N GLY A 105 17.42 -53.76 7.80
CA GLY A 105 16.49 -54.00 8.91
C GLY A 105 16.22 -52.80 9.80
N HIS A 106 16.58 -51.58 9.38
CA HIS A 106 16.37 -50.34 10.13
C HIS A 106 14.96 -49.73 9.86
N PHE A 107 13.90 -50.52 10.05
CA PHE A 107 12.51 -50.11 9.71
C PHE A 107 12.05 -48.84 10.39
N GLY A 108 12.43 -48.58 11.65
CA GLY A 108 12.08 -47.32 12.35
C GLY A 108 12.73 -46.10 11.70
N VAL A 109 14.05 -46.21 11.40
CA VAL A 109 14.80 -45.14 10.72
C VAL A 109 14.26 -44.91 9.31
N MET A 110 13.94 -45.99 8.58
CA MET A 110 13.30 -45.90 7.26
C MET A 110 11.98 -45.16 7.34
N LYS A 111 11.11 -45.50 8.30
CA LYS A 111 9.81 -44.82 8.49
C LYS A 111 10.00 -43.34 8.81
N SER A 112 10.94 -42.99 9.67
CA SER A 112 11.26 -41.61 10.00
C SER A 112 11.80 -40.84 8.77
N PHE A 113 12.68 -41.47 7.98
CA PHE A 113 13.19 -40.92 6.73
C PHE A 113 12.06 -40.68 5.69
N MET A 114 11.14 -41.65 5.51
CA MET A 114 10.00 -41.52 4.61
C MET A 114 9.05 -40.43 5.07
N LEU A 115 8.75 -40.31 6.37
CA LEU A 115 7.95 -39.24 6.93
C LEU A 115 8.62 -37.88 6.72
N TYR A 116 9.92 -37.76 6.97
CA TYR A 116 10.69 -36.56 6.70
C TYR A 116 10.65 -36.19 5.21
N ARG A 117 10.89 -37.15 4.30
CA ARG A 117 10.77 -36.96 2.85
C ARG A 117 9.37 -36.49 2.46
N HIS A 118 8.34 -37.13 3.00
CA HIS A 118 6.94 -36.77 2.75
C HIS A 118 6.62 -35.36 3.27
N THR A 119 6.98 -35.04 4.49
CA THR A 119 6.79 -33.70 5.08
C THR A 119 7.50 -32.62 4.25
N HIS A 120 8.74 -32.86 3.84
CA HIS A 120 9.45 -31.92 2.96
C HIS A 120 8.90 -31.87 1.53
N LYS A 121 8.30 -32.97 1.04
CA LYS A 121 7.56 -32.97 -0.22
C LYS A 121 6.33 -32.09 -0.08
N LEU A 122 5.52 -32.28 0.96
CA LEU A 122 4.36 -31.46 1.26
C LEU A 122 4.73 -29.98 1.46
N GLN A 123 5.80 -29.66 2.21
CA GLN A 123 6.31 -28.31 2.38
C GLN A 123 6.69 -27.65 1.04
N ARG A 124 7.33 -28.39 0.14
CA ARG A 124 7.68 -27.90 -1.20
C ARG A 124 6.45 -27.73 -2.09
N GLU A 125 5.52 -28.68 -2.05
CA GLU A 125 4.25 -28.60 -2.77
C GLU A 125 3.42 -27.44 -2.25
N HIS A 126 3.45 -27.20 -0.94
CA HIS A 126 2.85 -26.02 -0.32
C HIS A 126 3.52 -24.71 -0.77
N ILE A 127 4.87 -24.64 -0.74
CA ILE A 127 5.62 -23.49 -1.29
C ILE A 127 5.32 -23.28 -2.77
N LEU A 128 5.06 -24.36 -3.51
CA LEU A 128 4.69 -24.35 -4.92
C LEU A 128 3.17 -24.22 -5.15
N GLY A 129 2.35 -24.13 -4.08
CA GLY A 129 0.89 -24.05 -4.18
C GLY A 129 0.20 -25.33 -4.68
N LEU A 130 0.80 -26.48 -4.48
CA LEU A 130 0.31 -27.77 -4.99
C LEU A 130 -0.48 -28.58 -3.98
N ASP A 131 -0.54 -28.17 -2.70
CA ASP A 131 -1.22 -28.93 -1.66
C ASP A 131 -2.24 -28.10 -0.89
N THR A 132 -3.47 -28.64 -0.83
CA THR A 132 -4.63 -28.03 -0.15
C THR A 132 -4.77 -28.43 1.33
N ASP A 133 -4.10 -29.51 1.77
CA ASP A 133 -4.25 -30.00 3.15
C ASP A 133 -3.31 -29.34 4.16
N THR A 134 -2.32 -28.58 3.71
CA THR A 134 -1.36 -27.88 4.59
C THR A 134 -1.95 -26.65 5.31
N THR A 135 -3.16 -26.25 4.98
CA THR A 135 -3.86 -25.14 5.65
C THR A 135 -3.96 -25.38 7.16
N TYR A 136 -4.11 -26.62 7.60
CA TYR A 136 -4.25 -26.98 9.01
C TYR A 136 -2.90 -26.95 9.76
N ILE A 137 -1.82 -27.37 9.13
CA ILE A 137 -0.46 -27.37 9.72
C ILE A 137 0.06 -25.92 9.88
N ASN A 138 -0.26 -25.05 8.94
CA ASN A 138 0.18 -23.67 8.96
C ASN A 138 -0.65 -22.74 9.86
N SER A 139 -1.82 -23.15 10.31
CA SER A 139 -2.69 -22.33 11.16
C SER A 139 -2.05 -22.07 12.53
N THR A 140 -1.47 -23.08 13.17
CA THR A 140 -0.80 -22.94 14.48
C THR A 140 0.46 -22.07 14.35
N GLN A 141 1.28 -22.34 13.35
CA GLN A 141 2.47 -21.51 13.07
C GLN A 141 2.10 -20.06 12.77
N THR A 142 1.02 -19.84 12.04
CA THR A 142 0.51 -18.48 11.75
C THR A 142 0.14 -17.74 13.04
N ILE A 143 -0.47 -18.42 13.99
CA ILE A 143 -0.84 -17.86 15.30
C ILE A 143 0.45 -17.55 16.09
N GLU A 144 1.41 -18.46 16.13
CA GLU A 144 2.69 -18.26 16.81
C GLU A 144 3.50 -17.11 16.22
N GLU A 145 3.56 -17.00 14.88
CA GLU A 145 4.21 -15.89 14.18
C GLU A 145 3.56 -14.53 14.54
N TYR A 146 2.23 -14.48 14.66
CA TYR A 146 1.53 -13.28 15.08
C TYR A 146 1.84 -12.94 16.54
N ILE A 147 1.71 -13.91 17.45
CA ILE A 147 1.94 -13.71 18.89
C ILE A 147 3.37 -13.26 19.16
N ASN A 148 4.34 -13.85 18.46
CA ASN A 148 5.76 -13.52 18.60
C ASN A 148 6.19 -12.25 17.84
N GLY A 149 5.28 -11.60 17.11
CA GLY A 149 5.57 -10.39 16.35
C GLY A 149 6.54 -10.60 15.17
N THR A 150 6.71 -11.84 14.69
CA THR A 150 7.65 -12.17 13.62
C THR A 150 7.07 -11.98 12.21
N ASP A 151 5.75 -11.84 12.09
CA ASP A 151 5.09 -11.54 10.82
C ASP A 151 5.14 -10.03 10.55
N TRP A 152 5.88 -9.62 9.52
CA TRP A 152 6.02 -8.22 9.12
C TRP A 152 4.70 -7.52 8.80
N ARG A 153 3.66 -8.27 8.42
CA ARG A 153 2.33 -7.76 8.08
C ARG A 153 1.56 -7.19 9.27
N ILE A 154 1.94 -7.54 10.49
CA ILE A 154 1.31 -7.01 11.73
C ILE A 154 1.43 -5.50 11.82
N ALA A 155 2.53 -4.94 11.32
CA ALA A 155 2.81 -3.50 11.32
C ALA A 155 2.82 -2.88 9.91
N ALA A 156 2.32 -3.59 8.90
CA ALA A 156 2.40 -3.15 7.51
C ALA A 156 1.51 -1.93 7.21
N ASN A 157 0.42 -1.76 7.95
CA ASN A 157 -0.54 -0.68 7.76
C ASN A 157 -0.83 0.04 9.08
N SER A 158 -0.93 1.35 9.04
CA SER A 158 -1.20 2.20 10.21
C SER A 158 -2.59 2.03 10.81
N ASN A 159 -3.53 1.43 10.07
CA ASN A 159 -4.90 1.18 10.52
C ASN A 159 -5.08 -0.15 11.27
N THR A 160 -4.03 -0.96 11.37
CA THR A 160 -4.04 -2.24 12.10
C THR A 160 -3.32 -2.13 13.44
N SER A 161 -3.81 -2.85 14.45
CA SER A 161 -3.19 -2.92 15.76
C SER A 161 -2.92 -4.36 16.18
N TYR A 162 -1.85 -4.57 16.94
CA TYR A 162 -1.60 -5.86 17.59
C TYR A 162 -2.70 -6.12 18.63
N SER A 163 -3.61 -7.03 18.32
CA SER A 163 -4.82 -7.30 19.10
C SER A 163 -5.39 -8.67 18.78
N ASN A 164 -6.30 -9.18 19.62
CA ASN A 164 -7.01 -10.43 19.33
C ASN A 164 -7.82 -10.35 18.03
N ALA A 165 -8.44 -9.22 17.74
CA ALA A 165 -9.14 -9.00 16.48
C ALA A 165 -8.18 -9.00 15.28
N GLY A 166 -7.00 -8.37 15.44
CA GLY A 166 -5.93 -8.40 14.45
C GLY A 166 -5.39 -9.81 14.21
N LEU A 167 -5.26 -10.65 15.26
CA LEU A 167 -4.89 -12.07 15.12
C LEU A 167 -5.90 -12.83 14.24
N ILE A 168 -7.20 -12.67 14.52
CA ILE A 168 -8.27 -13.34 13.76
C ILE A 168 -8.21 -12.91 12.28
N ASN A 169 -8.08 -11.60 12.04
CA ASN A 169 -8.00 -11.06 10.69
C ASN A 169 -6.75 -11.56 9.94
N ASN A 170 -5.58 -11.58 10.58
CA ASN A 170 -4.34 -12.09 10.00
C ASN A 170 -4.45 -13.57 9.65
N THR A 171 -5.02 -14.40 10.56
CA THR A 171 -5.18 -15.83 10.32
C THR A 171 -6.17 -16.09 9.17
N ALA A 172 -7.33 -15.44 9.19
CA ALA A 172 -8.32 -15.55 8.12
C ALA A 172 -7.73 -15.06 6.78
N GLY A 173 -7.01 -13.95 6.80
CA GLY A 173 -6.38 -13.37 5.61
C GLY A 173 -5.37 -14.30 4.94
N LYS A 174 -4.57 -15.04 5.70
CA LYS A 174 -3.64 -16.05 5.13
C LYS A 174 -4.39 -17.20 4.43
N VAL A 175 -5.50 -17.66 5.01
CA VAL A 175 -6.35 -18.70 4.39
C VAL A 175 -6.97 -18.19 3.08
N ILE A 176 -7.49 -16.97 3.09
CA ILE A 176 -8.07 -16.32 1.92
C ILE A 176 -7.02 -16.11 0.83
N ALA A 177 -5.81 -15.68 1.19
CA ALA A 177 -4.71 -15.53 0.24
C ALA A 177 -4.35 -16.83 -0.48
N ASN A 178 -4.30 -17.94 0.26
CA ASN A 178 -4.09 -19.25 -0.35
C ASN A 178 -5.24 -19.63 -1.30
N TYR A 179 -6.48 -19.34 -0.94
CA TYR A 179 -7.62 -19.58 -1.83
C TYR A 179 -7.50 -18.82 -3.15
N TRP A 180 -7.11 -17.52 -3.13
CA TRP A 180 -6.82 -16.75 -4.33
C TRP A 180 -5.74 -17.42 -5.18
N LEU A 181 -4.60 -17.72 -4.56
CA LEU A 181 -3.39 -18.18 -5.26
C LEU A 181 -3.51 -19.62 -5.80
N ASP A 182 -4.35 -20.46 -5.19
CA ASP A 182 -4.42 -21.88 -5.53
C ASP A 182 -5.70 -22.24 -6.31
N LYS A 183 -6.77 -21.44 -6.18
CA LYS A 183 -8.08 -21.77 -6.80
C LYS A 183 -8.52 -20.79 -7.87
N ILE A 184 -8.20 -19.50 -7.72
CA ILE A 184 -8.69 -18.46 -8.63
C ILE A 184 -7.64 -18.13 -9.68
N TYR A 185 -6.40 -17.91 -9.24
CA TYR A 185 -5.29 -17.62 -10.15
C TYR A 185 -4.71 -18.89 -10.75
N SER A 186 -4.07 -18.78 -11.91
CA SER A 186 -3.31 -19.90 -12.47
C SER A 186 -2.07 -20.18 -11.63
N ARG A 187 -1.52 -21.38 -11.78
CA ARG A 187 -0.25 -21.75 -11.15
C ARG A 187 0.86 -20.73 -11.45
N GLU A 188 0.92 -20.26 -12.67
CA GLU A 188 1.93 -19.31 -13.14
C GLU A 188 1.78 -17.95 -12.45
N GLU A 189 0.56 -17.43 -12.34
CA GLU A 189 0.25 -16.19 -11.62
C GLU A 189 0.56 -16.32 -10.12
N GLY A 190 0.15 -17.43 -9.50
CA GLY A 190 0.46 -17.71 -8.10
C GLY A 190 1.95 -17.82 -7.82
N LEU A 191 2.72 -18.47 -8.71
CA LEU A 191 4.18 -18.59 -8.59
C LEU A 191 4.87 -17.25 -8.78
N ALA A 192 4.46 -16.42 -9.75
CA ALA A 192 5.02 -15.09 -9.94
C ALA A 192 4.84 -14.21 -8.70
N HIS A 193 3.66 -14.29 -8.03
CA HIS A 193 3.46 -13.61 -6.76
C HIS A 193 4.36 -14.20 -5.66
N ARG A 194 4.34 -15.51 -5.44
CA ARG A 194 5.11 -16.17 -4.37
C ARG A 194 6.61 -15.96 -4.54
N ASN A 195 7.09 -16.00 -5.76
CA ASN A 195 8.48 -15.77 -6.10
C ASN A 195 8.92 -14.31 -6.00
N GLY A 196 7.97 -13.36 -5.97
CA GLY A 196 8.26 -11.93 -5.92
C GLY A 196 8.65 -11.32 -7.27
N ASP A 197 8.25 -11.94 -8.40
CA ASP A 197 8.35 -11.31 -9.72
C ASP A 197 7.38 -10.13 -9.83
N TYR A 198 6.20 -10.28 -9.21
CA TYR A 198 5.26 -9.23 -8.90
C TYR A 198 4.56 -9.45 -7.55
N HIS A 199 3.79 -8.48 -7.11
CA HIS A 199 2.94 -8.56 -5.92
C HIS A 199 1.47 -8.31 -6.30
N ILE A 200 0.59 -9.25 -5.93
CA ILE A 200 -0.86 -9.05 -5.97
C ILE A 200 -1.27 -8.49 -4.61
N HIS A 201 -1.87 -7.31 -4.61
CA HIS A 201 -2.31 -6.65 -3.37
C HIS A 201 -3.61 -7.24 -2.83
N ASP A 202 -3.82 -7.13 -1.52
CA ASP A 202 -5.07 -7.44 -0.80
C ASP A 202 -5.58 -8.85 -1.03
N LEU A 203 -4.67 -9.81 -0.93
CA LEU A 203 -5.04 -11.23 -0.99
C LEU A 203 -5.74 -11.72 0.27
N ASP A 204 -5.72 -10.96 1.35
CA ASP A 204 -6.37 -11.26 2.62
C ASP A 204 -7.89 -11.05 2.62
N CYS A 205 -8.44 -10.49 1.54
CA CYS A 205 -9.87 -10.24 1.36
C CYS A 205 -10.38 -10.76 0.00
N LEU A 206 -11.62 -11.23 -0.05
CA LEU A 206 -12.30 -11.63 -1.30
C LEU A 206 -13.09 -10.45 -1.88
N THR A 207 -12.43 -9.31 -2.12
CA THR A 207 -13.12 -8.08 -2.52
C THR A 207 -12.24 -7.16 -3.38
N GLY A 208 -12.82 -6.04 -3.84
CA GLY A 208 -12.10 -4.99 -4.54
C GLY A 208 -11.13 -4.23 -3.66
N TYR A 209 -10.24 -3.46 -4.29
CA TYR A 209 -9.19 -2.71 -3.60
C TYR A 209 -9.76 -1.49 -2.88
N CYS A 210 -10.19 -0.48 -3.61
CA CYS A 210 -10.69 0.76 -3.03
C CYS A 210 -11.89 1.32 -3.80
N ALA A 211 -12.72 2.10 -3.12
CA ALA A 211 -13.91 2.70 -3.69
C ALA A 211 -14.13 4.14 -3.23
N GLY A 212 -14.56 4.98 -4.16
CA GLY A 212 -15.13 6.27 -3.87
C GLY A 212 -16.64 6.23 -4.00
N TRP A 213 -17.27 6.88 -3.07
CA TRP A 213 -18.69 6.86 -2.88
C TRP A 213 -19.32 8.22 -3.19
N SER A 214 -20.54 8.22 -3.65
CA SER A 214 -21.29 9.45 -3.80
C SER A 214 -21.80 9.94 -2.45
N LEU A 215 -21.15 10.98 -1.92
CA LEU A 215 -21.66 11.66 -0.72
C LEU A 215 -23.03 12.27 -1.00
N ARG A 216 -23.22 12.83 -2.19
CA ARG A 216 -24.52 13.37 -2.64
C ARG A 216 -25.62 12.31 -2.57
N ALA A 217 -25.38 11.08 -3.05
CA ALA A 217 -26.37 10.01 -3.00
C ALA A 217 -26.72 9.63 -1.55
N LEU A 218 -25.71 9.51 -0.67
CA LEU A 218 -25.93 9.23 0.74
C LEU A 218 -26.76 10.32 1.42
N LEU A 219 -26.46 11.60 1.18
CA LEU A 219 -27.17 12.73 1.76
C LEU A 219 -28.59 12.88 1.20
N ASN A 220 -28.80 12.51 -0.07
CA ASN A 220 -30.10 12.60 -0.72
C ASN A 220 -31.04 11.45 -0.32
N GLU A 221 -30.51 10.22 -0.24
CA GLU A 221 -31.31 9.00 -0.08
C GLU A 221 -31.31 8.45 1.35
N GLY A 222 -30.30 8.79 2.12
CA GLY A 222 -30.03 8.22 3.43
C GLY A 222 -29.36 6.84 3.35
N PHE A 223 -29.29 6.16 4.49
CA PHE A 223 -28.64 4.87 4.60
C PHE A 223 -29.71 3.75 4.63
N ASN A 224 -30.07 3.25 3.46
CA ASN A 224 -31.22 2.35 3.30
C ASN A 224 -31.06 1.39 2.10
N GLY A 225 -32.09 0.58 1.86
CA GLY A 225 -32.24 -0.26 0.66
C GLY A 225 -31.45 -1.58 0.71
N VAL A 226 -30.90 -1.94 1.85
CA VAL A 226 -30.24 -3.25 2.06
C VAL A 226 -31.14 -4.15 2.88
N ARG A 227 -31.73 -5.17 2.25
CA ARG A 227 -32.70 -6.06 2.86
C ARG A 227 -32.20 -6.70 4.18
N GLY A 228 -33.01 -6.58 5.24
CA GLY A 228 -32.70 -7.16 6.55
C GLY A 228 -31.64 -6.40 7.36
N ARG A 229 -31.33 -5.20 6.95
CA ARG A 229 -30.42 -4.29 7.67
C ARG A 229 -31.20 -3.08 8.21
N VAL A 230 -30.58 -2.40 9.19
CA VAL A 230 -31.14 -1.16 9.75
C VAL A 230 -31.09 -0.07 8.69
N GLU A 231 -32.17 0.68 8.56
CA GLU A 231 -32.30 1.77 7.60
C GLU A 231 -32.47 3.11 8.33
N SER A 232 -31.90 4.16 7.75
CA SER A 232 -32.11 5.55 8.16
C SER A 232 -32.57 6.41 6.98
N LYS A 233 -33.44 7.37 7.25
CA LYS A 233 -33.84 8.38 6.25
C LYS A 233 -32.66 9.28 5.88
N ALA A 234 -32.82 10.03 4.81
CA ALA A 234 -31.89 11.10 4.45
C ALA A 234 -31.67 12.05 5.64
N PRO A 235 -30.44 12.44 5.95
CA PRO A 235 -30.14 13.25 7.11
C PRO A 235 -30.78 14.62 6.97
N LYS A 236 -31.34 15.15 8.08
CA LYS A 236 -31.95 16.48 8.11
C LYS A 236 -31.01 17.52 8.69
N HIS A 237 -30.10 17.11 9.56
CA HIS A 237 -29.20 17.94 10.32
C HIS A 237 -27.73 17.61 10.08
N PHE A 238 -26.83 18.57 10.24
CA PHE A 238 -25.39 18.41 10.05
C PHE A 238 -24.80 17.22 10.82
N ARG A 239 -25.16 17.08 12.10
CA ARG A 239 -24.67 15.97 12.92
C ARG A 239 -25.17 14.61 12.45
N GLU A 240 -26.40 14.54 11.97
CA GLU A 240 -26.97 13.30 11.39
C GLU A 240 -26.21 12.89 10.14
N ALA A 241 -25.89 13.88 9.26
CA ALA A 241 -25.08 13.62 8.06
C ALA A 241 -23.72 13.04 8.41
N LEU A 242 -22.99 13.62 9.35
CA LEU A 242 -21.70 13.13 9.82
C LEU A 242 -21.77 11.72 10.46
N TYR A 243 -22.83 11.43 11.24
CA TYR A 243 -23.03 10.09 11.80
C TYR A 243 -23.35 9.04 10.72
N GLN A 244 -24.16 9.38 9.74
CA GLN A 244 -24.44 8.49 8.62
C GLN A 244 -23.18 8.21 7.80
N MET A 245 -22.36 9.24 7.54
CA MET A 245 -21.08 9.09 6.87
C MET A 245 -20.14 8.15 7.63
N ALA A 246 -19.98 8.33 8.94
CA ALA A 246 -19.10 7.49 9.76
C ALA A 246 -19.57 6.03 9.76
N ASN A 247 -20.88 5.79 9.92
CA ASN A 247 -21.46 4.44 9.86
C ASN A 247 -21.32 3.82 8.47
N PHE A 248 -21.55 4.58 7.41
CA PHE A 248 -21.40 4.15 6.03
C PHE A 248 -19.97 3.67 5.78
N LEU A 249 -18.97 4.50 6.08
CA LEU A 249 -17.55 4.18 5.88
C LEU A 249 -17.13 2.94 6.71
N GLY A 250 -17.58 2.84 7.95
CA GLY A 250 -17.29 1.69 8.81
C GLY A 250 -17.90 0.37 8.28
N ILE A 251 -19.06 0.41 7.67
CA ILE A 251 -19.72 -0.76 7.09
C ILE A 251 -19.07 -1.14 5.76
N LEU A 252 -18.85 -0.17 4.88
CA LEU A 252 -18.27 -0.42 3.55
C LEU A 252 -16.84 -0.95 3.63
N GLN A 253 -16.10 -0.62 4.68
CA GLN A 253 -14.81 -1.24 4.94
C GLN A 253 -14.89 -2.76 5.13
N SER A 254 -16.07 -3.31 5.47
CA SER A 254 -16.27 -4.75 5.52
C SER A 254 -16.49 -5.40 4.15
N GLU A 255 -16.73 -4.60 3.11
CA GLU A 255 -16.93 -5.06 1.73
C GLU A 255 -15.77 -4.66 0.79
N TRP A 256 -14.74 -3.91 1.28
CA TRP A 256 -13.59 -3.44 0.50
C TRP A 256 -12.31 -3.60 1.30
N ALA A 257 -11.23 -3.95 0.60
CA ALA A 257 -9.94 -4.21 1.25
C ALA A 257 -9.23 -2.92 1.69
N GLY A 258 -9.20 -1.93 0.82
CA GLY A 258 -8.49 -0.67 1.02
C GLY A 258 -9.41 0.48 1.41
N ALA A 259 -9.00 1.69 1.02
CA ALA A 259 -9.61 2.90 1.49
C ALA A 259 -10.96 3.22 0.84
N GLN A 260 -11.77 3.95 1.60
CA GLN A 260 -13.06 4.49 1.21
C GLN A 260 -12.97 6.01 1.14
N ALA A 261 -13.51 6.63 0.10
CA ALA A 261 -13.41 8.07 -0.09
C ALA A 261 -14.75 8.76 -0.33
N PHE A 262 -14.87 9.96 0.20
CA PHE A 262 -15.89 10.94 -0.20
C PHE A 262 -15.23 12.18 -0.78
N SER A 263 -15.71 12.61 -1.96
CA SER A 263 -15.28 13.85 -2.58
C SER A 263 -16.14 15.02 -2.10
N SER A 264 -15.58 16.24 -2.16
CA SER A 264 -16.30 17.50 -1.89
C SER A 264 -17.01 17.52 -0.54
N PHE A 265 -16.27 17.07 0.50
CA PHE A 265 -16.79 16.92 1.86
C PHE A 265 -17.38 18.21 2.41
N ASP A 266 -16.64 19.30 2.30
CA ASP A 266 -17.02 20.65 2.73
C ASP A 266 -18.19 21.20 1.90
N THR A 267 -18.12 21.07 0.58
CA THR A 267 -19.16 21.55 -0.35
C THR A 267 -20.53 20.93 -0.10
N TYR A 268 -20.56 19.59 0.05
CA TYR A 268 -21.85 18.89 0.26
C TYR A 268 -22.42 19.09 1.67
N LEU A 269 -21.59 19.35 2.66
CA LEU A 269 -22.03 19.53 4.05
C LEU A 269 -22.39 20.97 4.41
N ALA A 270 -21.88 21.96 3.69
CA ALA A 270 -22.10 23.37 3.97
C ALA A 270 -23.59 23.79 4.03
N PRO A 271 -24.50 23.30 3.14
CA PRO A 271 -25.92 23.61 3.24
C PRO A 271 -26.57 23.21 4.56
N TYR A 272 -26.09 22.12 5.20
CA TYR A 272 -26.59 21.68 6.52
C TYR A 272 -26.18 22.63 7.64
N VAL A 273 -24.96 23.17 7.59
CA VAL A 273 -24.48 24.17 8.56
C VAL A 273 -25.34 25.44 8.48
N PHE A 274 -25.63 25.89 7.27
CA PHE A 274 -26.52 27.04 7.04
C PHE A 274 -27.94 26.77 7.53
N ARG A 275 -28.50 25.60 7.17
CA ARG A 275 -29.84 25.16 7.58
C ARG A 275 -30.01 25.14 9.11
N ASP A 276 -29.04 24.60 9.83
CA ASP A 276 -29.06 24.41 11.26
C ASP A 276 -28.62 25.68 12.03
N LYS A 277 -28.20 26.75 11.33
CA LYS A 277 -27.65 27.98 11.92
C LYS A 277 -26.57 27.75 12.95
N LEU A 278 -25.68 26.78 12.67
CA LEU A 278 -24.69 26.33 13.65
C LEU A 278 -23.64 27.42 13.97
N SER A 279 -23.29 27.54 15.24
CA SER A 279 -22.12 28.28 15.68
C SER A 279 -20.84 27.49 15.38
N ASP A 280 -19.68 28.19 15.32
CA ASP A 280 -18.37 27.54 15.11
C ASP A 280 -18.06 26.48 16.16
N LYS A 281 -18.47 26.71 17.40
CA LYS A 281 -18.33 25.75 18.50
C LYS A 281 -19.12 24.46 18.24
N GLU A 282 -20.34 24.56 17.69
CA GLU A 282 -21.17 23.39 17.38
C GLU A 282 -20.63 22.64 16.20
N ILE A 283 -20.15 23.34 15.14
CA ILE A 283 -19.46 22.73 14.00
C ILE A 283 -18.24 21.97 14.48
N LYS A 284 -17.35 22.62 15.23
CA LYS A 284 -16.13 22.01 15.77
C LYS A 284 -16.45 20.77 16.59
N LYS A 285 -17.46 20.81 17.47
CA LYS A 285 -17.89 19.67 18.27
C LYS A 285 -18.39 18.49 17.42
N ALA A 286 -19.16 18.77 16.36
CA ALA A 286 -19.70 17.74 15.48
C ALA A 286 -18.56 17.07 14.66
N ILE A 287 -17.64 17.85 14.10
CA ILE A 287 -16.48 17.36 13.34
C ILE A 287 -15.53 16.59 14.25
N THR A 288 -15.28 17.05 15.49
CA THR A 288 -14.50 16.31 16.48
C THR A 288 -15.07 14.90 16.67
N SER A 289 -16.39 14.79 16.87
CA SER A 289 -17.03 13.47 17.05
C SER A 289 -16.88 12.60 15.80
N PHE A 290 -16.97 13.18 14.60
CA PHE A 290 -16.77 12.46 13.34
C PHE A 290 -15.35 11.93 13.20
N ILE A 291 -14.33 12.76 13.41
CA ILE A 291 -12.91 12.36 13.32
C ILE A 291 -12.59 11.27 14.35
N PHE A 292 -13.05 11.41 15.60
CA PHE A 292 -12.86 10.36 16.61
C PHE A 292 -13.48 9.04 16.19
N ASN A 293 -14.69 9.03 15.64
CA ASN A 293 -15.34 7.80 15.16
C ASN A 293 -14.57 7.13 14.02
N LEU A 294 -13.89 7.88 13.16
CA LEU A 294 -13.07 7.33 12.09
C LEU A 294 -11.72 6.76 12.59
N ASN A 295 -11.29 7.11 13.79
CA ASN A 295 -10.04 6.62 14.38
C ASN A 295 -10.25 5.49 15.40
N VAL A 296 -11.49 5.11 15.67
CA VAL A 296 -11.82 3.94 16.50
C VAL A 296 -11.71 2.65 15.67
N PRO A 297 -11.01 1.61 16.16
CA PRO A 297 -10.95 0.33 15.48
C PRO A 297 -12.33 -0.33 15.42
N ALA A 298 -13.05 -0.16 14.32
CA ALA A 298 -14.44 -0.58 14.18
C ALA A 298 -14.59 -1.99 13.59
N ARG A 299 -13.65 -2.45 12.77
CA ARG A 299 -13.68 -3.75 12.11
C ARG A 299 -12.41 -4.54 12.44
N TRP A 300 -12.57 -5.65 13.18
CA TRP A 300 -11.48 -6.59 13.44
C TRP A 300 -10.15 -5.93 13.84
N GLY A 301 -10.23 -4.89 14.67
CA GLY A 301 -9.06 -4.13 15.12
C GLY A 301 -8.50 -3.13 14.09
N GLN A 302 -9.27 -2.80 13.06
CA GLN A 302 -8.89 -1.80 12.05
C GLN A 302 -9.79 -0.56 12.13
N SER A 303 -9.18 0.62 12.07
CA SER A 303 -9.90 1.88 11.83
C SER A 303 -10.32 1.99 10.37
N PRO A 304 -11.46 2.64 10.04
CA PRO A 304 -11.85 2.86 8.65
C PRO A 304 -10.79 3.67 7.89
N PHE A 305 -10.17 3.05 6.89
CA PHE A 305 -9.22 3.74 6.03
C PHE A 305 -9.98 4.71 5.12
N THR A 306 -9.98 5.98 5.50
CA THR A 306 -10.87 7.01 4.95
C THR A 306 -10.09 8.16 4.35
N ASN A 307 -10.52 8.61 3.16
CA ASN A 307 -10.07 9.86 2.54
C ASN A 307 -11.27 10.80 2.35
N VAL A 308 -11.06 12.10 2.52
CA VAL A 308 -12.02 13.14 2.16
C VAL A 308 -11.34 14.19 1.28
N THR A 309 -12.02 14.61 0.24
CA THR A 309 -11.57 15.74 -0.57
C THR A 309 -12.21 17.04 -0.06
N ILE A 310 -11.39 18.06 0.12
CA ILE A 310 -11.75 19.39 0.59
C ILE A 310 -11.53 20.37 -0.56
N ASP A 311 -12.55 21.12 -0.91
CA ASP A 311 -12.54 22.01 -2.07
C ASP A 311 -12.12 23.44 -1.69
N ILE A 312 -12.47 23.95 -0.51
CA ILE A 312 -12.27 25.32 0.00
C ILE A 312 -13.02 26.37 -0.85
N THR A 313 -12.89 26.29 -2.18
CA THR A 313 -13.66 27.09 -3.14
C THR A 313 -14.67 26.17 -3.83
N CYS A 314 -15.91 26.59 -3.96
CA CYS A 314 -16.97 25.76 -4.54
C CYS A 314 -16.63 25.30 -5.96
N PRO A 315 -16.57 24.00 -6.25
CA PRO A 315 -16.20 23.48 -7.56
C PRO A 315 -17.10 23.95 -8.67
N SER A 316 -16.54 24.22 -9.85
CA SER A 316 -17.27 24.74 -11.01
C SER A 316 -18.40 23.84 -11.48
N ASP A 317 -18.29 22.52 -11.31
CA ASP A 317 -19.31 21.54 -11.67
C ASP A 317 -20.44 21.43 -10.64
N LEU A 318 -20.23 21.88 -9.40
CA LEU A 318 -21.25 21.92 -8.35
C LEU A 318 -21.86 23.30 -8.13
N ARG A 319 -21.16 24.34 -8.52
CA ARG A 319 -21.47 25.77 -8.22
C ARG A 319 -22.91 26.14 -8.47
N ASP A 320 -23.50 25.70 -9.59
CA ASP A 320 -24.86 26.02 -10.00
C ASP A 320 -25.86 24.89 -9.71
N GLN A 321 -25.42 23.80 -9.07
CA GLN A 321 -26.33 22.73 -8.66
C GLN A 321 -27.01 23.06 -7.33
N ILE A 322 -28.25 22.58 -7.18
CA ILE A 322 -29.01 22.72 -5.93
C ILE A 322 -28.68 21.58 -4.97
N PRO A 323 -28.53 21.85 -3.67
CA PRO A 323 -28.40 20.80 -2.67
C PRO A 323 -29.74 20.08 -2.47
N THR A 324 -29.72 18.76 -2.58
CA THR A 324 -30.94 17.93 -2.54
C THR A 324 -30.98 16.99 -1.33
N ARG A 325 -32.19 16.71 -0.84
CA ARG A 325 -32.55 15.72 0.15
C ARG A 325 -33.91 15.11 -0.22
N GLU A 326 -33.99 13.79 -0.37
CA GLU A 326 -35.22 13.10 -0.82
C GLU A 326 -35.71 13.67 -2.17
N ASP A 327 -34.78 13.90 -3.12
CA ASP A 327 -35.02 14.48 -4.45
C ASP A 327 -35.67 15.86 -4.46
N ARG A 328 -35.64 16.59 -3.34
CA ARG A 328 -36.10 17.94 -3.20
C ARG A 328 -34.98 18.84 -2.72
N HIS A 329 -35.14 20.14 -2.95
CA HIS A 329 -34.20 21.10 -2.36
C HIS A 329 -34.14 20.95 -0.83
N ILE A 330 -32.94 20.96 -0.22
CA ILE A 330 -32.73 20.71 1.22
C ILE A 330 -33.56 21.63 2.13
N PHE A 331 -33.98 22.78 1.63
CA PHE A 331 -34.83 23.77 2.35
C PHE A 331 -36.31 23.67 2.01
N SER A 332 -36.76 22.72 1.20
CA SER A 332 -38.18 22.65 0.77
C SER A 332 -39.17 22.39 1.91
N ASP A 333 -38.71 21.89 3.04
CA ASP A 333 -39.50 21.62 4.25
C ASP A 333 -39.28 22.68 5.35
N LEU A 334 -38.65 23.82 5.03
CA LEU A 334 -38.23 24.83 6.01
C LEU A 334 -38.85 26.18 5.69
N GLU A 335 -39.66 26.69 6.61
CA GLU A 335 -40.17 28.05 6.63
C GLU A 335 -39.44 28.82 7.72
N ASP A 336 -38.43 29.63 7.34
CA ASP A 336 -37.62 30.42 8.26
C ASP A 336 -37.32 31.79 7.67
N GLU A 337 -37.93 32.82 8.24
CA GLU A 337 -37.76 34.20 7.76
C GLU A 337 -36.32 34.72 7.88
N GLY A 338 -35.57 34.22 8.91
CA GLY A 338 -34.20 34.67 9.11
C GLY A 338 -33.28 34.14 8.02
N LEU A 339 -33.41 32.82 7.67
CA LEU A 339 -32.68 32.22 6.58
C LEU A 339 -33.13 32.76 5.21
N ALA A 340 -34.43 33.05 5.04
CA ALA A 340 -34.93 33.68 3.79
C ALA A 340 -34.32 35.08 3.58
N LYS A 341 -34.19 35.89 4.63
CA LYS A 341 -33.50 37.19 4.55
C LYS A 341 -32.01 37.03 4.23
N GLU A 342 -31.38 36.02 4.79
CA GLU A 342 -29.98 35.75 4.50
C GLU A 342 -29.78 35.28 3.04
N ALA A 343 -30.67 34.44 2.52
CA ALA A 343 -30.65 34.04 1.11
C ALA A 343 -30.78 35.27 0.17
N GLN A 344 -31.66 36.21 0.53
CA GLN A 344 -31.81 37.48 -0.25
C GLN A 344 -30.53 38.33 -0.24
N LYS A 345 -29.83 38.41 0.90
CA LYS A 345 -28.54 39.10 0.98
C LYS A 345 -27.46 38.41 0.10
N ARG A 346 -27.55 37.11 -0.08
CA ARG A 346 -26.67 36.31 -0.96
C ARG A 346 -27.11 36.34 -2.44
N GLY A 347 -28.15 37.09 -2.78
CA GLY A 347 -28.63 37.30 -4.15
C GLY A 347 -29.63 36.27 -4.66
N PHE A 348 -30.28 35.49 -3.76
CA PHE A 348 -31.28 34.49 -4.10
C PHE A 348 -32.68 34.97 -3.66
N ASN A 349 -33.69 34.79 -4.49
CA ASN A 349 -35.04 35.22 -4.17
C ASN A 349 -35.70 34.38 -3.08
N LYS A 350 -35.43 33.09 -3.07
CA LYS A 350 -35.96 32.11 -2.12
C LYS A 350 -34.86 31.17 -1.63
N LEU A 351 -35.06 30.54 -0.47
CA LEU A 351 -34.19 29.48 0.05
C LEU A 351 -34.02 28.34 -0.94
N THR A 352 -35.08 27.99 -1.67
CA THR A 352 -35.07 26.92 -2.65
C THR A 352 -34.40 27.25 -3.98
N ASP A 353 -33.96 28.50 -4.15
CA ASP A 353 -33.17 28.93 -5.33
C ASP A 353 -31.66 28.83 -5.08
N MET A 354 -31.27 28.64 -3.82
CA MET A 354 -29.85 28.60 -3.43
C MET A 354 -29.12 27.41 -4.03
N THR A 355 -27.96 27.64 -4.61
CA THR A 355 -27.05 26.62 -5.15
C THR A 355 -25.82 26.48 -4.27
N TYR A 356 -24.97 25.46 -4.50
CA TYR A 356 -23.81 25.21 -3.63
C TYR A 356 -22.88 26.41 -3.47
N ARG A 357 -22.71 27.27 -4.50
CA ARG A 357 -21.90 28.51 -4.39
C ARG A 357 -22.34 29.46 -3.28
N ALA A 358 -23.62 29.39 -2.89
CA ALA A 358 -24.14 30.24 -1.84
C ALA A 358 -23.58 29.92 -0.45
N PHE A 359 -23.00 28.73 -0.27
CA PHE A 359 -22.59 28.19 1.02
C PHE A 359 -21.07 28.18 1.23
N GLU A 360 -20.27 28.87 0.41
CA GLU A 360 -18.83 29.01 0.61
C GLU A 360 -18.45 29.55 2.00
N PRO A 361 -19.20 30.49 2.63
CA PRO A 361 -18.90 30.86 4.01
C PRO A 361 -19.01 29.72 5.01
N GLU A 362 -19.98 28.82 4.80
CA GLU A 362 -20.15 27.62 5.65
C GLU A 362 -19.11 26.56 5.36
N MET A 363 -18.66 26.39 4.10
CA MET A 363 -17.52 25.53 3.73
C MET A 363 -16.29 25.96 4.54
N ASN A 364 -15.95 27.24 4.47
CA ASN A 364 -14.79 27.79 5.18
C ASN A 364 -14.84 27.55 6.70
N ARG A 365 -16.03 27.59 7.30
CA ARG A 365 -16.21 27.29 8.75
C ARG A 365 -16.01 25.81 9.06
N ILE A 366 -16.45 24.91 8.18
CA ILE A 366 -16.20 23.47 8.27
C ILE A 366 -14.71 23.20 8.19
N ASP A 367 -14.04 23.75 7.20
CA ASP A 367 -12.62 23.49 6.93
C ASP A 367 -11.73 24.06 8.03
N LYS A 368 -12.05 25.26 8.53
CA LYS A 368 -11.35 25.84 9.66
C LYS A 368 -11.45 24.93 10.89
N ALA A 369 -12.65 24.48 11.22
CA ALA A 369 -12.86 23.57 12.35
C ALA A 369 -12.13 22.23 12.13
N PHE A 370 -12.14 21.68 10.93
CA PHE A 370 -11.47 20.45 10.57
C PHE A 370 -9.96 20.56 10.78
N TYR A 371 -9.31 21.58 10.24
CA TYR A 371 -7.86 21.76 10.35
C TYR A 371 -7.41 22.12 11.77
N GLU A 372 -8.21 22.86 12.52
CA GLU A 372 -7.95 23.11 13.94
C GLU A 372 -7.90 21.79 14.72
N ILE A 373 -8.87 20.89 14.53
CA ILE A 373 -8.93 19.60 15.21
C ILE A 373 -7.76 18.70 14.78
N MET A 374 -7.46 18.64 13.49
CA MET A 374 -6.32 17.85 12.97
C MET A 374 -4.98 18.37 13.50
N THR A 375 -4.88 19.65 13.82
CA THR A 375 -3.68 20.27 14.41
C THR A 375 -3.58 20.05 15.91
N GLU A 376 -4.73 20.06 16.63
CA GLU A 376 -4.79 19.79 18.07
C GLU A 376 -4.46 18.33 18.38
N GLY A 377 -4.89 17.40 17.51
CA GLY A 377 -4.76 15.96 17.73
C GLY A 377 -5.72 15.45 18.82
N ASP A 378 -5.42 14.25 19.32
CA ASP A 378 -6.17 13.65 20.44
C ASP A 378 -5.80 14.29 21.80
N LYS A 379 -6.36 13.76 22.89
CA LYS A 379 -6.07 14.22 24.26
C LYS A 379 -4.57 14.25 24.60
N CYS A 380 -3.79 13.39 23.96
CA CYS A 380 -2.34 13.28 24.14
C CYS A 380 -1.55 14.03 23.06
N SER A 381 -2.23 14.87 22.25
CA SER A 381 -1.66 15.56 21.07
C SER A 381 -1.09 14.60 20.02
N GLN A 382 -1.63 13.37 19.95
CA GLN A 382 -1.31 12.45 18.87
C GLN A 382 -2.08 12.85 17.61
N PRO A 383 -1.44 12.86 16.44
CA PRO A 383 -2.15 13.15 15.19
C PRO A 383 -3.20 12.07 14.89
N PHE A 384 -4.32 12.50 14.34
CA PHE A 384 -5.30 11.58 13.78
C PHE A 384 -4.81 10.99 12.47
N THR A 385 -4.97 9.68 12.31
CA THR A 385 -4.63 9.00 11.06
C THR A 385 -5.68 9.24 9.98
N PHE A 386 -6.94 9.30 10.36
CA PHE A 386 -8.09 9.45 9.46
C PHE A 386 -9.03 10.58 9.87
N PRO A 387 -9.76 11.16 8.91
CA PRO A 387 -9.64 10.95 7.46
C PRO A 387 -8.37 11.61 6.90
N ILE A 388 -7.83 11.04 5.83
CA ILE A 388 -6.73 11.67 5.07
C ILE A 388 -7.34 12.82 4.25
N PRO A 389 -6.96 14.10 4.46
CA PRO A 389 -7.49 15.22 3.68
C PRO A 389 -6.72 15.39 2.38
N THR A 390 -7.46 15.50 1.28
CA THR A 390 -6.95 15.94 -0.01
C THR A 390 -7.51 17.30 -0.33
N VAL A 391 -6.64 18.29 -0.49
CA VAL A 391 -7.03 19.68 -0.82
C VAL A 391 -6.91 19.91 -2.31
N ASN A 392 -7.99 20.33 -2.95
CA ASN A 392 -7.98 20.76 -4.34
C ASN A 392 -7.41 22.16 -4.46
N ILE A 393 -6.26 22.31 -5.11
CA ILE A 393 -5.68 23.63 -5.41
C ILE A 393 -6.04 24.00 -6.85
N THR A 394 -6.94 24.94 -6.96
CA THR A 394 -7.45 25.50 -8.22
C THR A 394 -6.92 26.92 -8.46
N GLU A 395 -7.11 27.48 -9.65
CA GLU A 395 -6.66 28.85 -9.97
C GLU A 395 -7.33 29.92 -9.09
N ASP A 396 -8.57 29.66 -8.65
CA ASP A 396 -9.38 30.57 -7.80
C ASP A 396 -9.19 30.25 -6.29
N PHE A 397 -8.17 29.47 -5.90
CA PHE A 397 -7.86 29.18 -4.50
C PHE A 397 -7.46 30.46 -3.76
N ASP A 398 -8.20 30.81 -2.69
CA ASP A 398 -7.92 31.99 -1.86
C ASP A 398 -6.77 31.70 -0.86
N TRP A 399 -5.55 32.04 -1.29
CA TRP A 399 -4.33 31.86 -0.51
C TRP A 399 -4.28 32.69 0.78
N ASP A 400 -5.07 33.76 0.89
CA ASP A 400 -5.02 34.68 2.01
C ASP A 400 -6.21 34.55 2.96
N SER A 401 -7.08 33.57 2.72
CA SER A 401 -8.21 33.25 3.59
C SER A 401 -7.77 32.74 4.99
N GLU A 402 -8.65 32.89 5.97
CA GLU A 402 -8.45 32.30 7.30
C GLU A 402 -8.34 30.78 7.26
N VAL A 403 -9.02 30.11 6.30
CA VAL A 403 -8.89 28.67 6.08
C VAL A 403 -7.50 28.32 5.60
N ALA A 404 -6.97 29.03 4.60
CA ALA A 404 -5.61 28.83 4.12
C ALA A 404 -4.57 28.94 5.25
N LYS A 405 -4.75 29.88 6.16
CA LYS A 405 -3.86 30.05 7.31
C LYS A 405 -3.83 28.81 8.21
N VAL A 406 -5.00 28.29 8.63
CA VAL A 406 -5.06 27.11 9.50
C VAL A 406 -4.66 25.83 8.76
N LEU A 407 -4.94 25.72 7.47
CA LEU A 407 -4.48 24.63 6.61
C LEU A 407 -2.94 24.55 6.59
N PHE A 408 -2.28 25.68 6.28
CA PHE A 408 -0.82 25.72 6.19
C PHE A 408 -0.14 25.66 7.56
N GLU A 409 -0.82 26.07 8.65
CA GLU A 409 -0.36 25.81 10.01
C GLU A 409 -0.38 24.31 10.32
N ASN A 410 -1.46 23.62 9.99
CA ASN A 410 -1.57 22.17 10.10
C ASN A 410 -0.50 21.46 9.27
N THR A 411 -0.33 21.85 8.01
CA THR A 411 0.66 21.24 7.11
C THR A 411 2.08 21.41 7.64
N ALA A 412 2.45 22.61 8.08
CA ALA A 412 3.78 22.89 8.64
C ALA A 412 4.07 22.11 9.92
N LYS A 413 3.04 21.79 10.71
CA LYS A 413 3.17 21.16 12.03
C LYS A 413 3.00 19.65 11.99
N MET A 414 2.01 19.16 11.24
CA MET A 414 1.57 17.77 11.23
C MET A 414 1.84 17.04 9.91
N GLY A 415 1.92 17.76 8.79
CA GLY A 415 2.11 17.15 7.46
C GLY A 415 0.97 16.23 7.02
N SER A 416 -0.24 16.46 7.51
CA SER A 416 -1.36 15.54 7.26
C SER A 416 -2.07 15.78 5.93
N SER A 417 -1.84 16.94 5.28
CA SER A 417 -2.56 17.34 4.07
C SER A 417 -1.85 16.93 2.80
N TYR A 418 -2.64 16.48 1.84
CA TYR A 418 -2.22 16.24 0.46
C TYR A 418 -2.81 17.31 -0.44
N PHE A 419 -2.04 17.80 -1.40
CA PHE A 419 -2.44 18.86 -2.32
C PHE A 419 -2.57 18.29 -3.72
N GLN A 420 -3.78 18.36 -4.28
CA GLN A 420 -4.05 18.02 -5.66
C GLN A 420 -3.90 19.28 -6.53
N ASN A 421 -2.96 19.24 -7.48
CA ASN A 421 -2.57 20.39 -8.27
C ASN A 421 -3.37 20.47 -9.58
N PHE A 422 -4.34 21.38 -9.64
CA PHE A 422 -5.05 21.69 -10.88
C PHE A 422 -4.48 22.91 -11.61
N VAL A 423 -3.57 23.67 -10.99
CA VAL A 423 -2.96 24.88 -11.57
C VAL A 423 -1.88 24.53 -12.58
N GLY A 424 -0.93 23.66 -12.21
CA GLY A 424 0.21 23.32 -13.06
C GLY A 424 -0.19 22.64 -14.38
N SER A 425 -1.28 21.89 -14.39
CA SER A 425 -1.79 21.22 -15.59
C SER A 425 -2.48 22.16 -16.58
N GLN A 426 -2.88 23.37 -16.17
CA GLN A 426 -3.56 24.35 -17.03
C GLN A 426 -2.67 24.93 -18.13
N TYR A 427 -1.36 24.72 -18.02
CA TYR A 427 -0.40 25.30 -18.93
C TYR A 427 0.51 24.23 -19.53
N THR A 428 0.96 24.46 -20.76
CA THR A 428 2.00 23.70 -21.43
C THR A 428 3.00 24.68 -22.06
N THR A 429 4.10 24.22 -22.56
CA THR A 429 5.09 25.02 -23.26
C THR A 429 4.93 24.84 -24.77
N ASP A 430 5.02 25.93 -25.54
CA ASP A 430 5.10 25.89 -26.99
C ASP A 430 6.50 25.48 -27.47
N GLU A 431 6.70 25.40 -28.78
CA GLU A 431 7.99 25.06 -29.42
C GLU A 431 9.12 26.05 -29.10
N ASN A 432 8.77 27.25 -28.62
CA ASN A 432 9.73 28.31 -28.26
C ASN A 432 9.97 28.38 -26.72
N GLY A 433 9.36 27.44 -25.95
CA GLY A 433 9.48 27.45 -24.49
C GLY A 433 8.54 28.41 -23.78
N ASN A 434 7.60 29.09 -24.47
CA ASN A 434 6.62 29.99 -23.85
C ASN A 434 5.49 29.20 -23.22
N ARG A 435 5.03 29.65 -22.05
CA ARG A 435 3.88 29.08 -21.36
C ARG A 435 2.58 29.45 -22.10
N ILE A 436 1.88 28.41 -22.56
CA ILE A 436 0.56 28.57 -23.26
C ILE A 436 -0.49 27.72 -22.54
N ALA A 437 -1.78 28.09 -22.73
CA ALA A 437 -2.89 27.35 -22.17
C ALA A 437 -2.90 25.88 -22.70
N ASN A 438 -3.19 24.95 -21.83
CA ASN A 438 -3.28 23.52 -22.16
C ASN A 438 -4.75 23.12 -22.34
N ASP A 439 -5.19 22.94 -23.56
CA ASP A 439 -6.56 22.50 -23.88
C ASP A 439 -6.90 21.10 -23.33
N LYS A 440 -5.88 20.32 -22.97
CA LYS A 440 -6.00 18.99 -22.36
C LYS A 440 -5.91 19.01 -20.83
N ALA A 441 -5.89 20.21 -20.23
CA ALA A 441 -5.79 20.37 -18.79
C ALA A 441 -6.89 19.62 -18.02
N TYR A 442 -6.52 19.14 -16.86
CA TYR A 442 -7.49 18.58 -15.92
C TYR A 442 -8.28 19.70 -15.25
N LYS A 443 -9.58 19.51 -15.14
CA LYS A 443 -10.45 20.36 -14.33
C LYS A 443 -10.89 19.57 -13.08
N PRO A 444 -11.19 20.24 -11.97
CA PRO A 444 -11.64 19.55 -10.76
C PRO A 444 -12.81 18.59 -10.99
N GLY A 445 -13.74 18.92 -11.89
CA GLY A 445 -14.84 18.03 -12.28
C GLY A 445 -14.45 16.82 -13.14
N HIS A 446 -13.24 16.78 -13.71
CA HIS A 446 -12.76 15.69 -14.56
C HIS A 446 -11.89 14.67 -13.82
N VAL A 447 -11.40 15.00 -12.64
CA VAL A 447 -10.51 14.15 -11.85
C VAL A 447 -10.99 14.16 -10.42
N ARG A 448 -11.13 12.99 -9.84
CA ARG A 448 -11.35 12.84 -8.40
C ARG A 448 -10.19 12.12 -7.78
N SER A 449 -9.71 12.65 -6.70
CA SER A 449 -8.79 11.95 -5.86
C SER A 449 -9.57 10.93 -5.05
N MET A 450 -9.19 9.68 -5.23
CA MET A 450 -9.66 8.59 -4.41
C MET A 450 -8.53 8.17 -3.51
N CYS A 451 -8.85 7.71 -2.33
CA CYS A 451 -7.95 7.09 -1.38
C CYS A 451 -6.57 6.72 -1.95
N CYS A 452 -5.53 6.78 -1.17
CA CYS A 452 -4.18 6.38 -1.55
C CYS A 452 -3.60 7.10 -2.79
N ARG A 453 -4.07 8.34 -3.09
CA ARG A 453 -3.53 9.18 -4.16
C ARG A 453 -3.89 8.70 -5.58
N LEU A 454 -4.85 7.78 -5.69
CA LEU A 454 -5.37 7.34 -6.97
C LEU A 454 -6.12 8.50 -7.64
N GLN A 455 -5.55 9.04 -8.72
CA GLN A 455 -6.23 9.98 -9.59
C GLN A 455 -6.98 9.22 -10.69
N LEU A 456 -8.24 9.48 -10.80
CA LEU A 456 -9.10 8.88 -11.82
C LEU A 456 -9.44 9.90 -12.88
N ASP A 457 -8.88 9.71 -14.06
CA ASP A 457 -9.24 10.52 -15.23
C ASP A 457 -10.59 10.05 -15.79
N LEU A 458 -11.59 10.85 -15.54
CA LEU A 458 -12.97 10.54 -15.88
C LEU A 458 -13.35 10.92 -17.30
N ARG A 459 -12.48 11.62 -18.03
CA ARG A 459 -12.73 11.99 -19.43
C ARG A 459 -12.97 10.77 -20.30
N GLU A 460 -12.31 9.65 -20.01
CA GLU A 460 -12.57 8.37 -20.69
C GLU A 460 -13.92 7.77 -20.30
N LEU A 461 -14.35 7.91 -19.05
CA LEU A 461 -15.68 7.48 -18.59
C LEU A 461 -16.79 8.34 -19.20
N LEU A 462 -16.59 9.64 -19.29
CA LEU A 462 -17.54 10.57 -19.91
C LEU A 462 -17.75 10.29 -21.40
N LYS A 463 -16.70 9.86 -22.12
CA LYS A 463 -16.81 9.46 -23.53
C LYS A 463 -17.63 8.18 -23.74
N ARG A 464 -17.71 7.28 -22.76
CA ARG A 464 -18.44 6.01 -22.87
C ARG A 464 -19.98 6.13 -22.72
N GLY A 465 -20.52 7.33 -22.52
CA GLY A 465 -21.96 7.61 -22.58
C GLY A 465 -22.81 7.01 -21.46
N GLY A 466 -22.18 6.56 -20.39
CA GLY A 466 -22.92 6.05 -19.23
C GLY A 466 -23.31 7.18 -18.29
N GLY A 467 -24.37 7.94 -18.61
CA GLY A 467 -25.12 8.89 -17.80
C GLY A 467 -24.60 9.23 -16.39
N LEU A 468 -23.37 9.71 -16.27
CA LEU A 468 -22.82 10.22 -15.03
C LEU A 468 -23.45 11.59 -14.76
N PHE A 469 -24.56 11.57 -14.05
CA PHE A 469 -25.13 12.77 -13.47
C PHE A 469 -24.30 13.17 -12.24
N GLY A 470 -23.55 14.26 -12.33
CA GLY A 470 -22.83 14.85 -11.22
C GLY A 470 -21.36 14.40 -11.13
N SER A 471 -20.68 14.95 -10.14
CA SER A 471 -19.28 14.69 -9.84
C SER A 471 -18.91 13.21 -10.04
N ALA A 472 -17.79 12.95 -10.59
CA ALA A 472 -17.19 11.66 -10.91
C ALA A 472 -17.02 10.71 -9.72
N GLU A 473 -18.03 10.55 -8.97
CA GLU A 473 -18.21 9.66 -7.84
C GLU A 473 -18.46 8.23 -8.33
N MET A 474 -18.41 7.26 -7.45
CA MET A 474 -18.64 5.83 -7.74
C MET A 474 -17.59 5.21 -8.68
N THR A 475 -16.34 5.48 -8.43
CA THR A 475 -15.20 4.92 -9.14
C THR A 475 -14.15 4.43 -8.13
N GLY A 476 -13.16 3.66 -8.55
CA GLY A 476 -12.14 3.12 -7.67
C GLY A 476 -11.21 2.16 -8.41
N SER A 477 -10.60 1.26 -7.67
CA SER A 477 -9.77 0.19 -8.23
C SER A 477 -10.28 -1.18 -7.80
N ILE A 478 -10.40 -2.10 -8.75
CA ILE A 478 -10.82 -3.48 -8.48
C ILE A 478 -9.68 -4.31 -7.89
N GLY A 479 -8.44 -3.95 -8.20
CA GLY A 479 -7.25 -4.62 -7.71
C GLY A 479 -5.98 -4.01 -8.26
N VAL A 480 -4.88 -4.28 -7.57
CA VAL A 480 -3.54 -3.78 -7.90
C VAL A 480 -2.55 -4.93 -8.02
N VAL A 481 -1.70 -4.88 -9.04
CA VAL A 481 -0.54 -5.76 -9.22
C VAL A 481 0.69 -4.89 -9.41
N THR A 482 1.69 -5.03 -8.53
CA THR A 482 2.94 -4.25 -8.57
C THR A 482 4.10 -5.12 -9.07
N ILE A 483 4.81 -4.68 -10.09
CA ILE A 483 5.93 -5.40 -10.73
C ILE A 483 7.25 -5.05 -10.03
N ASN A 484 8.09 -6.08 -9.80
CA ASN A 484 9.42 -5.93 -9.22
C ASN A 484 10.44 -5.57 -10.30
N LEU A 485 10.69 -4.29 -10.49
CA LEU A 485 11.64 -3.79 -11.49
C LEU A 485 13.10 -4.02 -11.08
N ALA A 486 13.42 -3.94 -9.79
CA ALA A 486 14.79 -4.11 -9.29
C ALA A 486 15.38 -5.48 -9.68
N ARG A 487 14.58 -6.55 -9.55
CA ARG A 487 14.96 -7.90 -10.01
C ARG A 487 15.20 -7.95 -11.51
N LEU A 488 14.37 -7.26 -12.30
CA LEU A 488 14.56 -7.21 -13.75
C LEU A 488 15.90 -6.57 -14.12
N GLY A 489 16.27 -5.47 -13.46
CA GLY A 489 17.58 -4.84 -13.65
C GLY A 489 18.73 -5.79 -13.33
N TYR A 490 18.62 -6.57 -12.27
CA TYR A 490 19.64 -7.54 -11.88
C TYR A 490 19.76 -8.71 -12.87
N LEU A 491 18.64 -9.29 -13.29
CA LEU A 491 18.66 -10.47 -14.19
C LEU A 491 19.08 -10.14 -15.63
N TYR A 492 18.83 -8.91 -16.07
CA TYR A 492 19.09 -8.47 -17.45
C TYR A 492 20.13 -7.35 -17.52
N LYS A 493 21.22 -7.46 -16.74
CA LYS A 493 22.32 -6.48 -16.73
C LYS A 493 22.82 -6.17 -18.14
N GLY A 494 22.62 -4.94 -18.60
CA GLY A 494 23.02 -4.46 -19.94
C GLY A 494 22.19 -5.01 -21.11
N ASP A 495 21.29 -5.97 -20.89
CA ASP A 495 20.41 -6.53 -21.93
C ASP A 495 19.03 -5.85 -21.92
N LYS A 496 18.94 -4.69 -22.54
CA LYS A 496 17.69 -3.92 -22.66
C LYS A 496 16.57 -4.72 -23.34
N LYS A 497 16.88 -5.47 -24.39
CA LYS A 497 15.89 -6.25 -25.13
C LYS A 497 15.31 -7.37 -24.27
N GLY A 498 16.14 -8.13 -23.59
CA GLY A 498 15.70 -9.18 -22.66
C GLY A 498 14.86 -8.61 -21.53
N LEU A 499 15.25 -7.46 -20.95
CA LEU A 499 14.51 -6.77 -19.91
C LEU A 499 13.08 -6.43 -20.34
N TYR A 500 12.91 -5.76 -21.51
CA TYR A 500 11.59 -5.38 -22.01
C TYR A 500 10.74 -6.61 -22.40
N THR A 501 11.34 -7.65 -22.95
CA THR A 501 10.64 -8.91 -23.26
C THR A 501 10.10 -9.57 -21.99
N ARG A 502 10.89 -9.60 -20.91
CA ARG A 502 10.43 -10.13 -19.62
C ARG A 502 9.39 -9.24 -18.96
N LEU A 503 9.56 -7.92 -19.04
CA LEU A 503 8.59 -6.96 -18.53
C LEU A 503 7.23 -7.13 -19.21
N GLU A 504 7.20 -7.24 -20.54
CA GLU A 504 5.97 -7.48 -21.31
C GLU A 504 5.28 -8.78 -20.91
N TYR A 505 6.05 -9.86 -20.70
CA TYR A 505 5.52 -11.12 -20.17
C TYR A 505 4.84 -10.93 -18.82
N LEU A 506 5.48 -10.23 -17.86
CA LEU A 506 4.93 -9.97 -16.53
C LEU A 506 3.70 -9.06 -16.58
N LEU A 507 3.66 -8.09 -17.49
CA LEU A 507 2.49 -7.24 -17.73
C LEU A 507 1.29 -8.04 -18.22
N ASN A 508 1.49 -8.95 -19.18
CA ASN A 508 0.43 -9.84 -19.67
C ASN A 508 -0.08 -10.78 -18.57
N LEU A 509 0.82 -11.25 -17.71
CA LEU A 509 0.44 -12.07 -16.56
C LEU A 509 -0.34 -11.25 -15.53
N ALA A 510 0.06 -9.99 -15.25
CA ALA A 510 -0.65 -9.06 -14.38
C ALA A 510 -2.05 -8.72 -14.93
N LYS A 511 -2.19 -8.49 -16.25
CA LYS A 511 -3.48 -8.35 -16.94
C LYS A 511 -4.37 -9.55 -16.66
N SER A 512 -3.87 -10.76 -16.90
CA SER A 512 -4.64 -12.00 -16.67
C SER A 512 -5.09 -12.14 -15.21
N THR A 513 -4.21 -11.82 -14.27
CA THR A 513 -4.50 -11.81 -12.84
C THR A 513 -5.65 -10.84 -12.50
N LEU A 514 -5.58 -9.61 -12.99
CA LEU A 514 -6.59 -8.58 -12.73
C LEU A 514 -7.95 -8.89 -13.37
N GLU A 515 -7.96 -9.47 -14.58
CA GLU A 515 -9.20 -9.91 -15.22
C GLU A 515 -9.87 -11.06 -14.44
N LYS A 516 -9.09 -12.03 -13.93
CA LYS A 516 -9.62 -13.09 -13.07
C LYS A 516 -10.18 -12.53 -11.76
N LYS A 517 -9.48 -11.57 -11.14
CA LYS A 517 -9.97 -10.87 -9.93
C LYS A 517 -11.30 -10.17 -10.22
N ARG A 518 -11.37 -9.41 -11.31
CA ARG A 518 -12.59 -8.71 -11.72
C ARG A 518 -13.77 -9.67 -11.92
N LYS A 519 -13.55 -10.74 -12.66
CA LYS A 519 -14.57 -11.77 -12.91
C LYS A 519 -15.06 -12.40 -11.60
N PHE A 520 -14.14 -12.80 -10.73
CA PHE A 520 -14.49 -13.41 -9.45
C PHE A 520 -15.29 -12.45 -8.56
N ILE A 521 -14.88 -11.19 -8.46
CA ILE A 521 -15.59 -10.19 -7.66
C ILE A 521 -16.99 -9.95 -8.24
N GLN A 522 -17.15 -9.90 -9.57
CA GLN A 522 -18.45 -9.77 -10.21
C GLN A 522 -19.36 -10.97 -9.88
N GLU A 523 -18.84 -12.19 -9.91
CA GLU A 523 -19.60 -13.39 -9.51
C GLU A 523 -20.03 -13.34 -8.04
N MET A 524 -19.16 -12.85 -7.14
CA MET A 524 -19.51 -12.71 -5.71
C MET A 524 -20.54 -11.59 -5.48
N TYR A 525 -20.46 -10.50 -6.24
CA TYR A 525 -21.46 -9.45 -6.26
C TYR A 525 -22.85 -9.99 -6.64
N GLU A 526 -22.93 -10.78 -7.70
CA GLU A 526 -24.19 -11.41 -8.17
C GLU A 526 -24.75 -12.41 -7.16
N ARG A 527 -23.88 -13.06 -6.37
CA ARG A 527 -24.29 -13.94 -5.25
C ARG A 527 -24.69 -13.17 -3.98
N GLY A 528 -24.55 -11.83 -3.96
CA GLY A 528 -24.97 -10.98 -2.84
C GLY A 528 -23.95 -10.90 -1.69
N LEU A 529 -22.65 -11.18 -1.96
CA LEU A 529 -21.61 -11.07 -0.93
C LEU A 529 -21.34 -9.62 -0.51
N TYR A 530 -21.69 -8.64 -1.37
CA TYR A 530 -21.45 -7.20 -1.16
C TYR A 530 -22.77 -6.41 -1.20
N PRO A 531 -23.66 -6.54 -0.22
CA PRO A 531 -25.01 -5.99 -0.30
C PRO A 531 -25.05 -4.45 -0.30
N TYR A 532 -24.15 -3.79 0.42
CA TYR A 532 -24.07 -2.33 0.44
C TYR A 532 -23.40 -1.79 -0.82
N THR A 533 -22.37 -2.45 -1.32
CA THR A 533 -21.77 -2.13 -2.62
C THR A 533 -22.80 -2.25 -3.74
N ALA A 534 -23.62 -3.30 -3.73
CA ALA A 534 -24.69 -3.48 -4.70
C ALA A 534 -25.72 -2.35 -4.67
N ARG A 535 -26.05 -1.85 -3.47
CA ARG A 535 -26.98 -0.74 -3.30
C ARG A 535 -26.43 0.61 -3.79
N TYR A 536 -25.19 0.94 -3.41
CA TYR A 536 -24.64 2.28 -3.60
C TYR A 536 -23.74 2.42 -4.83
N LEU A 537 -23.05 1.37 -5.24
CA LEU A 537 -22.16 1.39 -6.41
C LEU A 537 -22.85 0.89 -7.69
N LYS A 538 -23.75 -0.06 -7.57
CA LYS A 538 -24.56 -0.65 -8.66
C LYS A 538 -23.78 -1.51 -9.66
N HIS A 539 -22.53 -1.18 -10.00
CA HIS A 539 -21.69 -1.93 -10.94
C HIS A 539 -20.21 -1.56 -10.77
N PHE A 540 -19.31 -2.39 -11.32
CA PHE A 540 -17.85 -2.17 -11.29
C PHE A 540 -17.27 -1.61 -12.60
N ASN A 541 -18.12 -1.18 -13.55
CA ASN A 541 -17.65 -0.72 -14.87
C ASN A 541 -16.73 0.50 -14.82
N ASN A 542 -16.86 1.31 -13.76
CA ASN A 542 -16.05 2.51 -13.53
C ASN A 542 -14.81 2.24 -12.67
N HIS A 543 -14.52 0.97 -12.33
CA HIS A 543 -13.36 0.62 -11.52
C HIS A 543 -12.20 0.21 -12.40
N PHE A 544 -11.02 0.74 -12.06
CA PHE A 544 -9.79 0.47 -12.77
C PHE A 544 -9.16 -0.86 -12.32
N SER A 545 -8.50 -1.52 -13.24
CA SER A 545 -7.49 -2.55 -12.98
C SER A 545 -6.14 -1.85 -12.94
N THR A 546 -5.48 -1.85 -11.79
CA THR A 546 -4.30 -1.02 -11.54
C THR A 546 -3.01 -1.83 -11.67
N ILE A 547 -2.06 -1.32 -12.44
CA ILE A 547 -0.70 -1.85 -12.52
C ILE A 547 0.22 -0.85 -11.82
N GLY A 548 1.00 -1.34 -10.86
CA GLY A 548 2.05 -0.60 -10.17
C GLY A 548 3.44 -1.09 -10.56
N ILE A 549 4.45 -0.28 -10.30
CA ILE A 549 5.85 -0.63 -10.44
C ILE A 549 6.62 -0.26 -9.17
N ASN A 550 7.69 -0.98 -8.91
CA ASN A 550 8.52 -0.75 -7.73
C ASN A 550 10.01 -0.96 -8.03
N GLY A 551 10.87 -0.12 -7.48
CA GLY A 551 12.32 -0.29 -7.59
C GLY A 551 12.95 0.18 -8.90
N MET A 552 12.48 1.28 -9.50
CA MET A 552 13.09 1.84 -10.71
C MET A 552 14.53 2.28 -10.45
N ASN A 553 14.79 2.93 -9.34
CA ASN A 553 16.15 3.32 -8.97
C ASN A 553 17.09 2.10 -8.87
N GLU A 554 16.65 1.04 -8.21
CA GLU A 554 17.43 -0.20 -8.06
C GLU A 554 17.50 -0.99 -9.37
N LEU A 555 16.48 -0.89 -10.26
CA LEU A 555 16.58 -1.42 -11.62
C LEU A 555 17.78 -0.79 -12.33
N LEU A 556 17.86 0.54 -12.37
CA LEU A 556 18.93 1.27 -13.07
C LEU A 556 20.31 0.92 -12.50
N ARG A 557 20.45 0.93 -11.18
CA ARG A 557 21.67 0.58 -10.48
C ARG A 557 22.14 -0.85 -10.79
N ASN A 558 21.24 -1.82 -10.71
CA ASN A 558 21.56 -3.21 -11.04
C ASN A 558 21.83 -3.41 -12.53
N PHE A 559 21.06 -2.78 -13.41
CA PHE A 559 21.19 -2.89 -14.86
C PHE A 559 22.53 -2.35 -15.38
N THR A 560 23.02 -1.27 -14.78
CA THR A 560 24.25 -0.57 -15.19
C THR A 560 25.49 -0.91 -14.33
N ASN A 561 25.37 -1.89 -13.41
CA ASN A 561 26.40 -2.20 -12.41
C ASN A 561 26.79 -0.96 -11.56
N ASP A 562 25.79 -0.30 -11.02
CA ASP A 562 25.86 0.86 -10.12
C ASP A 562 26.49 2.12 -10.74
N LYS A 563 26.46 2.24 -12.06
CA LYS A 563 26.98 3.44 -12.76
C LYS A 563 25.93 4.54 -12.88
N GLU A 564 24.65 4.16 -12.98
CA GLU A 564 23.55 5.08 -13.21
C GLU A 564 22.43 4.84 -12.18
N ASN A 565 21.67 5.87 -11.88
CA ASN A 565 20.53 5.84 -10.98
C ASN A 565 19.42 6.77 -11.49
N ILE A 566 18.29 6.86 -10.78
CA ILE A 566 17.11 7.61 -11.21
C ILE A 566 17.34 9.13 -11.34
N ALA A 567 18.36 9.68 -10.71
CA ALA A 567 18.69 11.11 -10.73
C ALA A 567 19.64 11.50 -11.87
N THR A 568 20.30 10.52 -12.53
CA THR A 568 21.18 10.80 -13.67
C THR A 568 20.34 11.04 -14.94
N ASP A 569 20.86 11.78 -15.90
CA ASP A 569 20.17 12.04 -17.17
C ASP A 569 19.81 10.75 -17.88
N PHE A 570 20.76 9.80 -18.01
CA PHE A 570 20.49 8.47 -18.55
C PHE A 570 19.38 7.75 -17.78
N GLY A 571 19.42 7.81 -16.46
CA GLY A 571 18.42 7.13 -15.62
C GLY A 571 17.02 7.71 -15.78
N ARG A 572 16.89 9.04 -15.87
CA ARG A 572 15.61 9.71 -16.14
C ARG A 572 15.05 9.37 -17.51
N GLU A 573 15.87 9.48 -18.56
CA GLU A 573 15.48 9.13 -19.93
C GLU A 573 15.01 7.67 -20.03
N PHE A 574 15.75 6.75 -19.40
CA PHE A 574 15.39 5.33 -19.36
C PHE A 574 14.08 5.10 -18.61
N ALA A 575 13.87 5.78 -17.50
CA ALA A 575 12.61 5.67 -16.70
C ALA A 575 11.41 6.22 -17.47
N ILE A 576 11.55 7.35 -18.16
CA ILE A 576 10.50 7.94 -19.00
C ILE A 576 10.16 6.97 -20.16
N GLU A 577 11.15 6.45 -20.86
CA GLU A 577 10.95 5.46 -21.93
C GLU A 577 10.19 4.23 -21.40
N MET A 578 10.55 3.73 -20.23
CA MET A 578 9.87 2.59 -19.62
C MET A 578 8.42 2.92 -19.26
N ILE A 579 8.15 4.09 -18.68
CA ILE A 579 6.78 4.53 -18.37
C ILE A 579 5.95 4.63 -19.66
N GLU A 580 6.50 5.17 -20.75
CA GLU A 580 5.79 5.25 -22.02
C GLU A 580 5.50 3.86 -22.61
N PHE A 581 6.43 2.92 -22.49
CA PHE A 581 6.19 1.51 -22.84
C PHE A 581 5.05 0.91 -22.02
N LEU A 582 5.05 1.12 -20.69
CA LEU A 582 3.99 0.65 -19.79
C LEU A 582 2.63 1.26 -20.17
N ARG A 583 2.58 2.56 -20.44
CA ARG A 583 1.37 3.26 -20.89
C ARG A 583 0.85 2.72 -22.22
N GLY A 584 1.74 2.41 -23.16
CA GLY A 584 1.40 1.74 -24.41
C GLY A 584 0.70 0.40 -24.17
N LYS A 585 1.27 -0.45 -23.32
CA LYS A 585 0.69 -1.76 -22.96
C LYS A 585 -0.65 -1.63 -22.20
N ILE A 586 -0.77 -0.68 -21.31
CA ILE A 586 -2.02 -0.42 -20.60
C ILE A 586 -3.14 -0.01 -21.58
N ARG A 587 -2.84 0.79 -22.59
CA ARG A 587 -3.79 1.14 -23.66
C ARG A 587 -4.23 -0.08 -24.45
N GLU A 588 -3.28 -0.96 -24.86
CA GLU A 588 -3.59 -2.24 -25.50
C GLU A 588 -4.51 -3.12 -24.61
N PHE A 589 -4.30 -3.11 -23.30
CA PHE A 589 -5.14 -3.86 -22.37
C PHE A 589 -6.56 -3.32 -22.32
N GLN A 590 -6.72 -1.99 -22.24
CA GLN A 590 -8.04 -1.35 -22.27
C GLN A 590 -8.79 -1.67 -23.60
N GLU A 591 -8.11 -1.57 -24.74
CA GLU A 591 -8.68 -1.87 -26.05
C GLU A 591 -9.09 -3.34 -26.17
N SER A 592 -8.25 -4.26 -25.69
CA SER A 592 -8.50 -5.71 -25.84
C SER A 592 -9.54 -6.26 -24.86
N THR A 593 -9.71 -5.65 -23.68
CA THR A 593 -10.63 -6.14 -22.63
C THR A 593 -11.93 -5.35 -22.54
N GLY A 594 -11.91 -4.10 -22.99
CA GLY A 594 -12.99 -3.14 -22.74
C GLY A 594 -13.05 -2.60 -21.29
N ASN A 595 -12.18 -3.07 -20.40
CA ASN A 595 -12.08 -2.61 -19.01
C ASN A 595 -11.14 -1.42 -18.88
N LEU A 596 -11.27 -0.69 -17.77
CA LEU A 596 -10.39 0.42 -17.45
C LEU A 596 -9.09 -0.09 -16.81
N TYR A 597 -7.97 0.44 -17.26
CA TYR A 597 -6.64 0.18 -16.71
C TYR A 597 -5.91 1.49 -16.44
N ASN A 598 -5.06 1.52 -15.42
CA ASN A 598 -4.16 2.65 -15.16
C ASN A 598 -2.80 2.17 -14.65
N LEU A 599 -1.81 3.05 -14.76
CA LEU A 599 -0.47 2.92 -14.19
C LEU A 599 -0.40 3.82 -12.96
N GLU A 600 -0.08 3.26 -11.81
CA GLU A 600 -0.02 3.97 -10.54
C GLU A 600 1.36 3.87 -9.90
N ALA A 601 1.84 4.96 -9.34
CA ALA A 601 2.95 4.95 -8.39
C ALA A 601 2.42 4.51 -7.02
N THR A 602 2.07 3.24 -6.92
CA THR A 602 1.40 2.66 -5.75
C THR A 602 2.27 2.82 -4.50
N PRO A 603 1.77 3.40 -3.41
CA PRO A 603 2.47 3.34 -2.13
C PRO A 603 2.48 1.90 -1.65
N ALA A 604 3.66 1.33 -1.58
CA ALA A 604 3.80 -0.12 -1.43
C ALA A 604 4.92 -0.49 -0.44
N GLU A 605 4.96 0.19 0.73
CA GLU A 605 6.03 0.02 1.71
C GLU A 605 6.24 -1.44 2.12
N GLY A 606 5.16 -2.15 2.41
CA GLY A 606 5.21 -3.59 2.71
C GLY A 606 5.69 -4.43 1.52
N THR A 607 5.33 -4.05 0.30
CA THR A 607 5.75 -4.74 -0.93
C THR A 607 7.21 -4.50 -1.24
N THR A 608 7.72 -3.27 -1.05
CA THR A 608 9.13 -2.92 -1.26
C THR A 608 10.03 -3.74 -0.35
N TYR A 609 9.68 -3.85 0.93
CA TYR A 609 10.38 -4.68 1.91
C TYR A 609 10.32 -6.17 1.53
N ARG A 610 9.13 -6.68 1.18
CA ARG A 610 8.96 -8.07 0.76
C ARG A 610 9.84 -8.42 -0.44
N PHE A 611 9.82 -7.60 -1.49
CA PHE A 611 10.63 -7.82 -2.69
C PHE A 611 12.12 -7.83 -2.35
N ALA A 612 12.60 -6.83 -1.61
CA ALA A 612 14.00 -6.74 -1.22
C ALA A 612 14.45 -7.97 -0.40
N LYS A 613 13.63 -8.40 0.56
CA LYS A 613 13.91 -9.56 1.41
C LYS A 613 13.96 -10.87 0.61
N GLU A 614 13.01 -11.09 -0.30
CA GLU A 614 12.98 -12.29 -1.14
C GLU A 614 14.12 -12.31 -2.16
N ASP A 615 14.46 -11.15 -2.73
CA ASP A 615 15.56 -11.03 -3.67
C ASP A 615 16.91 -11.24 -2.98
N LYS A 616 17.11 -10.69 -1.80
CA LYS A 616 18.36 -10.86 -1.04
C LYS A 616 18.67 -12.33 -0.71
N LYS A 617 17.64 -13.13 -0.44
CA LYS A 617 17.80 -14.57 -0.22
C LYS A 617 18.27 -15.32 -1.47
N ARG A 618 17.82 -14.87 -2.67
CA ARG A 618 18.09 -15.53 -3.96
C ARG A 618 19.34 -14.99 -4.63
N TYR A 619 19.59 -13.71 -4.48
CA TYR A 619 20.64 -12.93 -5.12
C TYR A 619 21.36 -12.10 -4.06
N PRO A 620 22.34 -12.68 -3.33
CA PRO A 620 22.98 -12.00 -2.22
C PRO A 620 23.71 -10.71 -2.56
N ASP A 621 24.07 -10.51 -3.84
CA ASP A 621 24.77 -9.35 -4.39
C ASP A 621 23.85 -8.32 -5.07
N ILE A 622 22.52 -8.54 -5.07
CA ILE A 622 21.57 -7.57 -5.63
C ILE A 622 21.63 -6.24 -4.88
N ILE A 623 21.68 -5.15 -5.63
CA ILE A 623 21.73 -3.79 -5.08
C ILE A 623 20.34 -3.42 -4.58
N GLN A 624 20.28 -2.93 -3.34
CA GLN A 624 19.07 -2.55 -2.62
C GLN A 624 19.26 -1.20 -1.94
N ALA A 625 18.17 -0.60 -1.47
CA ALA A 625 18.19 0.50 -0.53
C ALA A 625 18.16 -0.04 0.92
N GLY A 626 18.53 0.81 1.87
CA GLY A 626 18.62 0.45 3.28
C GLY A 626 19.83 -0.43 3.60
N PHE A 627 19.92 -0.92 4.84
CA PHE A 627 21.02 -1.77 5.32
C PHE A 627 20.58 -2.67 6.47
N GLY A 628 21.32 -3.76 6.65
CA GLY A 628 21.03 -4.75 7.70
C GLY A 628 19.71 -5.47 7.44
N GLU A 629 18.80 -5.43 8.41
CA GLU A 629 17.46 -6.00 8.31
C GLU A 629 16.43 -5.03 7.70
N ASN A 630 16.75 -3.73 7.63
CA ASN A 630 15.89 -2.68 7.10
C ASN A 630 16.16 -2.43 5.61
N ILE A 631 16.15 -3.50 4.82
CA ILE A 631 16.32 -3.44 3.36
C ILE A 631 14.97 -3.22 2.67
N TYR A 632 14.99 -2.43 1.62
CA TYR A 632 13.80 -2.16 0.80
C TYR A 632 14.19 -1.79 -0.63
N TYR A 633 13.22 -1.63 -1.51
CA TYR A 633 13.39 -0.98 -2.80
C TYR A 633 12.73 0.39 -2.78
N THR A 634 13.31 1.33 -3.48
CA THR A 634 12.73 2.66 -3.63
C THR A 634 11.37 2.54 -4.33
N ASN A 635 10.36 3.22 -3.79
CA ASN A 635 9.01 3.10 -4.30
C ASN A 635 8.89 3.69 -5.72
N SER A 636 8.25 2.97 -6.62
CA SER A 636 7.94 3.37 -8.00
C SER A 636 9.16 4.00 -8.71
N THR A 637 9.03 5.25 -9.16
CA THR A 637 10.09 6.08 -9.76
C THR A 637 10.56 7.20 -8.83
N GLN A 638 10.31 7.08 -7.54
CA GLN A 638 10.72 8.08 -6.55
C GLN A 638 12.25 8.17 -6.42
N LEU A 639 12.73 9.29 -5.92
CA LEU A 639 14.10 9.41 -5.46
C LEU A 639 14.31 8.61 -4.17
N PRO A 640 15.52 8.09 -3.92
CA PRO A 640 15.85 7.55 -2.60
C PRO A 640 15.60 8.57 -1.48
N ALA A 641 15.09 8.13 -0.34
CA ALA A 641 14.59 9.00 0.73
C ALA A 641 15.61 10.07 1.24
N ASN A 642 16.89 9.80 1.12
CA ASN A 642 17.97 10.70 1.56
C ASN A 642 18.80 11.23 0.39
N PHE A 643 18.22 11.31 -0.80
CA PHE A 643 18.95 11.72 -2.00
C PHE A 643 19.35 13.20 -1.94
N THR A 644 18.40 14.06 -1.63
CA THR A 644 18.62 15.52 -1.53
C THR A 644 17.84 16.12 -0.37
N ASP A 645 18.33 17.25 0.13
CA ASP A 645 17.68 18.09 1.13
C ASP A 645 16.98 19.29 0.49
N ASP A 646 17.24 19.52 -0.80
CA ASP A 646 16.64 20.59 -1.56
C ASP A 646 15.32 20.09 -2.21
N ALA A 647 14.21 20.67 -1.75
CA ALA A 647 12.86 20.35 -2.27
C ALA A 647 12.74 20.69 -3.76
N PHE A 648 13.40 21.74 -4.24
CA PHE A 648 13.32 22.14 -5.64
C PHE A 648 14.15 21.22 -6.54
N GLU A 649 15.33 20.78 -6.10
CA GLU A 649 16.08 19.74 -6.81
C GLU A 649 15.27 18.45 -6.94
N ALA A 650 14.59 18.04 -5.86
CA ALA A 650 13.69 16.87 -5.91
C ALA A 650 12.53 17.07 -6.91
N LEU A 651 11.95 18.26 -6.95
CA LEU A 651 10.89 18.62 -7.88
C LEU A 651 11.36 18.62 -9.34
N ASP A 652 12.50 19.21 -9.63
CA ASP A 652 13.09 19.26 -10.98
C ASP A 652 13.37 17.86 -11.53
N LEU A 653 13.83 16.95 -10.68
CA LEU A 653 14.11 15.56 -11.04
C LEU A 653 12.84 14.69 -11.20
N GLN A 654 11.73 15.07 -10.55
CA GLN A 654 10.55 14.21 -10.45
C GLN A 654 9.33 14.71 -11.24
N ASP A 655 9.26 15.98 -11.64
CA ASP A 655 8.07 16.57 -12.25
C ASP A 655 7.59 15.80 -13.49
N GLU A 656 8.49 15.52 -14.42
CA GLU A 656 8.17 14.80 -15.66
C GLU A 656 7.78 13.33 -15.38
N LEU A 657 8.53 12.66 -14.50
CA LEU A 657 8.26 11.27 -14.11
C LEU A 657 6.90 11.12 -13.44
N GLN A 658 6.60 11.98 -12.47
CA GLN A 658 5.34 11.93 -11.72
C GLN A 658 4.13 12.32 -12.60
N SER A 659 4.31 13.26 -13.54
CA SER A 659 3.26 13.68 -14.48
C SER A 659 2.95 12.63 -15.54
N SER A 660 3.80 11.62 -15.71
CA SER A 660 3.66 10.57 -16.72
C SER A 660 2.78 9.40 -16.29
N TYR A 661 2.42 9.28 -15.01
CA TYR A 661 1.49 8.26 -14.54
C TYR A 661 0.05 8.56 -14.97
N THR A 662 -0.73 7.50 -15.24
CA THR A 662 -2.15 7.63 -15.61
C THR A 662 -3.10 7.34 -14.44
N GLY A 663 -2.58 6.82 -13.36
CA GLY A 663 -3.24 6.62 -12.07
C GLY A 663 -2.72 7.58 -11.01
N GLY A 664 -2.68 7.14 -9.78
CA GLY A 664 -2.20 7.95 -8.67
C GLY A 664 -0.68 8.04 -8.62
N THR A 665 -0.21 9.19 -8.19
CA THR A 665 1.16 9.40 -7.73
C THR A 665 1.19 10.50 -6.70
N VAL A 666 2.21 10.54 -5.85
CA VAL A 666 2.46 11.65 -4.94
C VAL A 666 3.94 11.84 -4.76
N LEU A 667 4.38 13.07 -4.80
CA LEU A 667 5.72 13.43 -4.34
C LEU A 667 5.67 13.85 -2.88
N HIS A 668 6.39 13.13 -2.04
CA HIS A 668 6.64 13.50 -0.66
C HIS A 668 7.85 14.43 -0.59
N LEU A 669 7.63 15.68 -0.25
CA LEU A 669 8.71 16.62 0.04
C LEU A 669 9.08 16.45 1.52
N TYR A 670 10.13 15.69 1.78
CA TYR A 670 10.68 15.48 3.10
C TYR A 670 11.50 16.69 3.52
N MET A 671 11.02 17.39 4.54
CA MET A 671 11.71 18.56 5.07
C MET A 671 12.67 18.10 6.18
N LYS A 672 13.97 18.33 6.05
CA LYS A 672 14.94 18.02 7.11
C LYS A 672 14.93 19.06 8.23
N GLU A 673 14.46 20.25 7.93
CA GLU A 673 14.32 21.33 8.90
C GLU A 673 12.84 21.61 9.20
N ARG A 674 12.58 22.12 10.39
CA ARG A 674 11.25 22.58 10.77
C ARG A 674 10.82 23.73 9.88
N ILE A 675 9.65 23.63 9.29
CA ILE A 675 9.04 24.77 8.57
C ILE A 675 8.77 25.88 9.59
N SER A 676 9.36 27.06 9.35
CA SER A 676 9.38 28.15 10.32
C SER A 676 8.00 28.77 10.61
N SER A 677 7.09 28.71 9.65
CA SER A 677 5.75 29.31 9.78
C SER A 677 4.75 28.77 8.75
N ALA A 678 3.46 28.96 9.02
CA ALA A 678 2.39 28.72 8.05
C ALA A 678 2.60 29.51 6.75
N ALA A 679 3.12 30.74 6.84
CA ALA A 679 3.40 31.59 5.68
C ALA A 679 4.52 30.98 4.79
N ALA A 680 5.58 30.44 5.40
CA ALA A 680 6.64 29.76 4.67
C ALA A 680 6.11 28.48 3.97
N CYS A 681 5.29 27.68 4.66
CA CYS A 681 4.65 26.51 4.10
C CYS A 681 3.72 26.90 2.92
N LYS A 682 2.89 27.90 3.10
CA LYS A 682 2.02 28.47 2.04
C LYS A 682 2.84 28.88 0.81
N SER A 683 3.92 29.61 1.02
CA SER A 683 4.79 30.07 -0.08
C SER A 683 5.43 28.91 -0.83
N LEU A 684 5.87 27.86 -0.12
CA LEU A 684 6.41 26.66 -0.74
C LEU A 684 5.36 25.96 -1.60
N VAL A 685 4.20 25.62 -1.03
CA VAL A 685 3.13 24.93 -1.78
C VAL A 685 2.67 25.77 -2.98
N LYS A 686 2.47 27.09 -2.80
CA LYS A 686 2.11 28.00 -3.89
C LYS A 686 3.15 28.01 -5.00
N SER A 687 4.43 28.04 -4.66
CA SER A 687 5.53 27.99 -5.65
C SER A 687 5.51 26.66 -6.41
N VAL A 688 5.31 25.56 -5.72
CA VAL A 688 5.28 24.22 -6.35
C VAL A 688 4.10 24.13 -7.32
N VAL A 689 2.87 24.37 -6.88
CA VAL A 689 1.68 24.21 -7.75
C VAL A 689 1.65 25.18 -8.93
N SER A 690 2.34 26.34 -8.81
CA SER A 690 2.41 27.33 -9.89
C SER A 690 3.48 27.04 -10.94
N ASN A 691 4.55 26.33 -10.58
CA ASN A 691 5.71 26.13 -11.45
C ASN A 691 5.88 24.69 -11.95
N TYR A 692 5.28 23.71 -11.27
CA TYR A 692 5.40 22.28 -11.60
C TYR A 692 4.08 21.68 -12.02
N LYS A 693 4.13 20.61 -12.82
CA LYS A 693 2.97 19.88 -13.34
C LYS A 693 2.58 18.68 -12.47
N LEU A 694 3.38 18.35 -11.49
CA LEU A 694 3.11 17.26 -10.54
C LEU A 694 1.65 17.27 -10.12
N PRO A 695 0.92 16.18 -10.30
CA PRO A 695 -0.52 16.16 -10.01
C PRO A 695 -0.82 16.15 -8.51
N TYR A 696 0.12 15.72 -7.65
CA TYR A 696 -0.15 15.48 -6.25
C TYR A 696 1.12 15.59 -5.40
N ILE A 697 1.07 16.41 -4.37
CA ILE A 697 2.20 16.63 -3.46
C ILE A 697 1.76 16.58 -2.00
N THR A 698 2.70 16.26 -1.12
CA THR A 698 2.55 16.45 0.32
C THR A 698 3.85 16.96 0.92
N ILE A 699 3.73 17.74 1.98
CA ILE A 699 4.87 18.22 2.77
C ILE A 699 4.96 17.34 4.00
N THR A 700 6.10 16.70 4.19
CA THR A 700 6.37 15.86 5.36
C THR A 700 7.37 16.56 6.26
N PRO A 701 6.90 17.22 7.34
CA PRO A 701 7.79 17.90 8.29
C PRO A 701 8.55 16.88 9.15
N VAL A 702 9.70 17.30 9.69
CA VAL A 702 10.43 16.51 10.67
C VAL A 702 9.72 16.52 12.01
N PHE A 703 9.64 15.37 12.66
CA PHE A 703 9.15 15.23 14.02
C PHE A 703 9.87 14.11 14.78
N SER A 704 9.96 14.30 16.08
CA SER A 704 10.43 13.27 17.00
C SER A 704 9.25 12.62 17.72
N VAL A 705 9.41 11.39 18.19
CA VAL A 705 8.35 10.67 18.91
C VAL A 705 8.85 10.37 20.33
N CYS A 706 8.16 10.93 21.33
CA CYS A 706 8.38 10.60 22.73
C CYS A 706 7.37 9.55 23.19
N ALA A 707 7.84 8.52 23.87
CA ALA A 707 6.96 7.46 24.42
C ALA A 707 5.89 7.98 25.39
N LYS A 708 6.15 9.11 26.08
CA LYS A 708 5.23 9.74 27.03
C LYS A 708 4.39 10.86 26.43
N HIS A 709 5.00 11.72 25.59
CA HIS A 709 4.37 12.95 25.07
C HIS A 709 3.99 12.87 23.59
N GLY A 710 4.24 11.71 22.94
CA GLY A 710 3.89 11.47 21.56
C GLY A 710 4.70 12.30 20.56
N TYR A 711 4.03 12.79 19.52
CA TYR A 711 4.66 13.58 18.46
C TYR A 711 5.10 14.96 18.93
N ILE A 712 6.34 15.31 18.59
CA ILE A 712 6.98 16.58 18.89
C ILE A 712 7.54 17.12 17.59
N SER A 713 7.09 18.32 17.19
CA SER A 713 7.55 18.94 15.94
C SER A 713 9.03 19.27 16.00
N GLY A 714 9.77 18.85 14.97
CA GLY A 714 11.21 19.02 14.83
C GLY A 714 12.02 17.81 15.28
N GLU A 715 13.30 17.84 15.00
CA GLU A 715 14.25 16.82 15.43
C GLU A 715 14.73 17.15 16.85
N HIS A 716 14.51 16.23 17.77
CA HIS A 716 14.89 16.37 19.18
C HIS A 716 15.59 15.10 19.63
N GLU A 717 16.80 15.25 20.15
CA GLU A 717 17.54 14.16 20.79
C GLU A 717 16.86 13.70 22.09
N TYR A 718 16.30 14.66 22.82
CA TYR A 718 15.52 14.44 24.05
C TYR A 718 14.19 15.17 23.97
N CYS A 719 13.19 14.67 24.68
CA CYS A 719 11.86 15.26 24.69
C CYS A 719 11.81 16.55 25.50
N PRO A 720 11.57 17.73 24.92
CA PRO A 720 11.52 19.00 25.65
C PRO A 720 10.48 19.01 26.78
N LYS A 721 9.31 18.35 26.56
CA LYS A 721 8.27 18.23 27.58
C LYS A 721 8.69 17.35 28.77
N CYS A 722 9.48 16.28 28.53
CA CYS A 722 10.06 15.50 29.61
C CYS A 722 11.05 16.33 30.43
N ASP A 723 11.85 17.16 29.76
CA ASP A 723 12.84 18.03 30.42
C ASP A 723 12.15 19.12 31.24
N GLU A 724 11.08 19.72 30.70
CA GLU A 724 10.26 20.69 31.46
C GLU A 724 9.65 20.07 32.72
N GLU A 725 9.12 18.84 32.62
CA GLU A 725 8.56 18.12 33.76
C GLU A 725 9.63 17.75 34.80
N LEU A 726 10.82 17.33 34.34
CA LEU A 726 11.96 17.06 35.23
C LEU A 726 12.41 18.33 35.96
N LEU A 727 12.51 19.43 35.22
CA LEU A 727 12.85 20.74 35.83
C LEU A 727 11.79 21.22 36.81
N ALA A 728 10.50 21.02 36.50
CA ALA A 728 9.41 21.38 37.42
C ALA A 728 9.45 20.55 38.70
N LYS A 729 9.71 19.25 38.60
CA LYS A 729 9.89 18.36 39.76
C LYS A 729 11.11 18.79 40.59
N PHE A 730 12.22 19.04 39.95
CA PHE A 730 13.45 19.50 40.64
C PHE A 730 13.25 20.83 41.36
N LYS A 731 12.54 21.78 40.76
CA LYS A 731 12.17 23.06 41.40
C LYS A 731 11.24 22.86 42.58
N ALA A 732 10.24 21.98 42.46
CA ALA A 732 9.31 21.66 43.53
C ALA A 732 10.01 21.00 44.76
N GLU A 733 10.91 20.07 44.50
CA GLU A 733 11.70 19.39 45.55
C GLU A 733 12.68 20.32 46.25
N ASN A 734 13.22 21.32 45.52
CA ASN A 734 14.13 22.31 46.13
C ASN A 734 13.44 23.54 46.73
N SER A 735 12.14 23.74 46.49
CA SER A 735 11.35 24.79 47.13
C SER A 735 10.75 24.35 48.47
N VAL A 736 10.89 23.10 48.87
CA VAL A 736 10.45 22.53 50.18
C VAL A 736 11.64 22.43 51.15
N LYS A 737 12.83 22.77 50.74
CA LYS A 737 14.00 22.99 51.62
C LYS A 737 14.20 24.48 51.89
#